data_337d10f331ab66f0f96b39ccfeef35cc
#
_entry.id   337d10f331ab66f0f96b39ccfeef35cc
#
_cell.length_a   1.000
_cell.length_b   1.000
_cell.length_c   1.000
_cell.angle_alpha   90.00
_cell.angle_beta   90.00
_cell.angle_gamma   90.00
#
_symmetry.space_group_name_H-M   'P 1'
#
loop_
_entity.id
_entity.type
_entity.pdbx_description
1 polymer ?
#
loop_
_entity_poly.entity_id
_entity_poly.type
_entity_poly.pdbx_seq_one_letter_code
_entity_poly.pdbx_strand_id
1 'polypeptide(L)'
;MTRKELKREKLKAKEKKHKGFNVFVGFLLGMYLTISGYLIYNLYNLTGIEDLIRYIIMGILIISDLFLIVKYFKMKRKTLLRKYIIFTLVLLIFGGLQFFIGYTINKGLNVIDKISNKEYKIYKTSLVALKDGNIQKVSDITDSTKIGRVSDEDDIENNVLSKHIMEKDDISEDQIVDYDDPITLLYDLYEKKDIEAAFISGSYVDIYKTMQKFENISEDLIELDKYSKKMKVKKEKETMASTKSISEPFTMLLMGVDTQGDITETSGLGDSLTLVTFNPQTLNVTILSIPRDTFVPITCYRNVRSKITHAASGGDKCMISTIENFFDVDIDYYVKINFSGLIKIVDALGGIDVEVPYSFCESDENRTFKNPIFLEKGYQHLDGRQALGLSRNRKTYPTCGAKWNQGTRNDFVRGQNQQLVINAIINKAKTIRSVDQFYALLDAVGGSIVTNMDRKQILAFYNIFKNIFVYSSDLTDDNNIIDMQKIYLNGSGAMIQDGIMTSMNLYEYIPSTQSLNAIKKAMKVNLGLAEDTPKKEFSFSADKPYEQEVIGKNLSGGIASYPTVPTTTESDNKCTGDNEELGADKKTCVCKNGYTRTDGVCTKKEEKTCTAPYELSGDKQSCLCPTWNGYVESNGTCTSSSGDSGSGSTDSGSTDSGSSSGSTDSTSTDTTTP
;
A
#
# COMPACT_ATOMS: atom_id res chain seq x y z
N MET A 1 73.70 -39.47 -27.35
CA MET A 1 72.32 -39.15 -27.77
C MET A 1 72.28 -38.86 -29.24
N THR A 2 71.63 -39.73 -30.02
CA THR A 2 71.60 -39.59 -31.46
C THR A 2 70.65 -38.44 -31.88
N ARG A 3 70.92 -37.82 -33.04
CA ARG A 3 70.08 -36.75 -33.60
C ARG A 3 68.60 -37.17 -33.70
N LYS A 4 68.31 -38.45 -33.77
CA LYS A 4 66.99 -39.09 -33.83
C LYS A 4 66.32 -39.10 -32.44
N GLU A 5 67.08 -39.34 -31.37
CA GLU A 5 66.61 -39.32 -29.97
C GLU A 5 66.29 -37.91 -29.52
N LEU A 6 67.14 -36.93 -29.85
CA LEU A 6 66.91 -35.52 -29.55
C LEU A 6 65.61 -35.00 -30.21
N LYS A 7 65.34 -35.47 -31.44
CA LYS A 7 64.14 -35.12 -32.20
C LYS A 7 62.88 -35.72 -31.56
N ARG A 8 63.00 -37.01 -31.04
CA ARG A 8 61.91 -37.67 -30.31
C ARG A 8 61.64 -37.02 -28.96
N GLU A 9 62.63 -36.65 -28.20
CA GLU A 9 62.44 -35.91 -26.92
C GLU A 9 61.82 -34.53 -27.14
N LYS A 10 62.29 -33.79 -28.12
CA LYS A 10 61.68 -32.48 -28.47
C LYS A 10 60.22 -32.61 -28.92
N LEU A 11 59.85 -33.72 -29.63
CA LEU A 11 58.50 -34.04 -29.99
C LEU A 11 57.67 -34.40 -28.76
N LYS A 12 58.13 -35.28 -27.85
CA LYS A 12 57.44 -35.63 -26.59
C LYS A 12 57.26 -34.41 -25.67
N ALA A 13 58.29 -33.53 -25.53
CA ALA A 13 58.20 -32.32 -24.75
C ALA A 13 57.16 -31.34 -25.36
N LYS A 14 57.08 -31.25 -26.69
CA LYS A 14 56.11 -30.44 -27.41
C LYS A 14 54.69 -31.00 -27.24
N GLU A 15 54.51 -32.32 -27.29
CA GLU A 15 53.24 -32.99 -27.05
C GLU A 15 52.75 -32.82 -25.59
N LYS A 16 53.66 -32.92 -24.61
CA LYS A 16 53.35 -32.70 -23.19
C LYS A 16 52.93 -31.25 -22.92
N LYS A 17 53.61 -30.29 -23.54
CA LYS A 17 53.27 -28.87 -23.46
C LYS A 17 51.93 -28.55 -24.08
N HIS A 18 51.58 -29.18 -25.24
CA HIS A 18 50.29 -29.07 -25.88
C HIS A 18 49.17 -29.69 -25.03
N LYS A 19 49.41 -30.83 -24.34
CA LYS A 19 48.42 -31.46 -23.47
C LYS A 19 48.09 -30.61 -22.26
N GLY A 20 49.08 -30.02 -21.59
CA GLY A 20 48.90 -29.09 -20.49
C GLY A 20 48.13 -27.82 -20.90
N PHE A 21 48.45 -27.25 -22.07
CA PHE A 21 47.75 -26.07 -22.59
C PHE A 21 46.32 -26.36 -22.98
N ASN A 22 46.02 -27.54 -23.53
CA ASN A 22 44.63 -27.97 -23.81
C ASN A 22 43.80 -28.10 -22.55
N VAL A 23 44.35 -28.65 -21.46
CA VAL A 23 43.68 -28.76 -20.18
C VAL A 23 43.37 -27.37 -19.62
N PHE A 24 44.35 -26.44 -19.69
CA PHE A 24 44.18 -25.08 -19.26
C PHE A 24 43.06 -24.36 -20.04
N VAL A 25 43.07 -24.46 -21.39
CA VAL A 25 42.06 -23.83 -22.24
C VAL A 25 40.69 -24.47 -22.00
N GLY A 26 40.63 -25.78 -21.71
CA GLY A 26 39.39 -26.48 -21.31
C GLY A 26 38.83 -25.97 -19.99
N PHE A 27 39.72 -25.68 -19.02
CA PHE A 27 39.33 -25.07 -17.77
C PHE A 27 38.77 -23.65 -17.97
N LEU A 28 39.44 -22.81 -18.79
CA LEU A 28 38.94 -21.49 -19.14
C LEU A 28 37.59 -21.52 -19.89
N LEU A 29 37.40 -22.49 -20.77
CA LEU A 29 36.10 -22.69 -21.44
C LEU A 29 35.02 -23.06 -20.39
N GLY A 30 35.33 -23.92 -19.41
CA GLY A 30 34.43 -24.23 -18.31
C GLY A 30 34.03 -22.98 -17.51
N MET A 31 35.01 -22.14 -17.14
CA MET A 31 34.73 -20.85 -16.48
C MET A 31 33.85 -19.92 -17.35
N TYR A 32 34.16 -19.84 -18.64
CA TYR A 32 33.37 -19.03 -19.58
C TYR A 32 31.91 -19.51 -19.64
N LEU A 33 31.67 -20.82 -19.72
CA LEU A 33 30.32 -21.40 -19.72
C LEU A 33 29.58 -21.13 -18.41
N THR A 34 30.29 -21.15 -17.28
CA THR A 34 29.69 -20.79 -15.98
C THR A 34 29.27 -19.32 -15.98
N ILE A 35 30.10 -18.42 -16.50
CA ILE A 35 29.79 -16.99 -16.64
C ILE A 35 28.61 -16.77 -17.62
N SER A 36 28.59 -17.48 -18.75
CA SER A 36 27.49 -17.43 -19.70
C SER A 36 26.18 -17.92 -19.07
N GLY A 37 26.21 -19.04 -18.33
CA GLY A 37 25.07 -19.52 -17.56
C GLY A 37 24.57 -18.52 -16.53
N TYR A 38 25.49 -17.85 -15.83
CA TYR A 38 25.14 -16.78 -14.90
C TYR A 38 24.44 -15.58 -15.62
N LEU A 39 24.96 -15.16 -16.77
CA LEU A 39 24.29 -14.12 -17.56
C LEU A 39 22.90 -14.56 -18.04
N ILE A 40 22.77 -15.78 -18.57
CA ILE A 40 21.50 -16.36 -19.02
C ILE A 40 20.49 -16.39 -17.86
N TYR A 41 20.91 -16.82 -16.67
CA TYR A 41 20.07 -16.81 -15.47
C TYR A 41 19.58 -15.41 -15.12
N ASN A 42 20.46 -14.41 -15.14
CA ASN A 42 20.07 -13.03 -14.85
C ASN A 42 19.14 -12.45 -15.93
N LEU A 43 19.40 -12.76 -17.22
CA LEU A 43 18.51 -12.37 -18.31
C LEU A 43 17.12 -13.02 -18.20
N TYR A 44 17.06 -14.28 -17.78
CA TYR A 44 15.78 -14.95 -17.53
C TYR A 44 14.95 -14.24 -16.46
N ASN A 45 15.59 -13.76 -15.40
CA ASN A 45 14.95 -13.02 -14.31
C ASN A 45 14.69 -11.54 -14.62
N LEU A 46 15.26 -11.00 -15.68
CA LEU A 46 15.08 -9.61 -16.11
C LEU A 46 13.78 -9.45 -16.91
N THR A 47 12.66 -9.40 -16.24
CA THR A 47 11.31 -9.38 -16.84
C THR A 47 10.90 -8.01 -17.42
N GLY A 48 11.74 -6.97 -17.29
CA GLY A 48 11.49 -5.63 -17.83
C GLY A 48 11.84 -5.41 -19.32
N ILE A 49 12.36 -6.42 -19.99
CA ILE A 49 12.61 -6.42 -21.44
C ILE A 49 11.58 -7.33 -22.09
N GLU A 50 11.11 -6.95 -23.30
CA GLU A 50 10.18 -7.79 -24.08
C GLU A 50 10.68 -9.26 -24.14
N ASP A 51 9.80 -10.18 -23.83
CA ASP A 51 10.11 -11.60 -23.73
C ASP A 51 10.78 -12.14 -24.98
N LEU A 52 10.30 -11.71 -26.15
CA LEU A 52 10.86 -12.12 -27.45
C LEU A 52 12.34 -11.70 -27.58
N ILE A 53 12.66 -10.46 -27.28
CA ILE A 53 14.04 -9.94 -27.37
C ILE A 53 14.94 -10.68 -26.38
N ARG A 54 14.47 -10.89 -25.16
CA ARG A 54 15.17 -11.60 -24.10
C ARG A 54 15.50 -13.03 -24.50
N TYR A 55 14.52 -13.77 -25.01
CA TYR A 55 14.72 -15.15 -25.49
C TYR A 55 15.62 -15.23 -26.71
N ILE A 56 15.57 -14.25 -27.64
CA ILE A 56 16.49 -14.16 -28.76
C ILE A 56 17.94 -13.99 -28.27
N ILE A 57 18.18 -13.07 -27.33
CA ILE A 57 19.53 -12.86 -26.77
C ILE A 57 20.03 -14.12 -26.08
N MET A 58 19.21 -14.76 -25.27
CA MET A 58 19.55 -16.03 -24.60
C MET A 58 19.85 -17.13 -25.62
N GLY A 59 19.06 -17.23 -26.69
CA GLY A 59 19.28 -18.16 -27.80
C GLY A 59 20.62 -17.94 -28.52
N ILE A 60 20.97 -16.68 -28.78
CA ILE A 60 22.26 -16.30 -29.39
C ILE A 60 23.42 -16.72 -28.46
N LEU A 61 23.32 -16.48 -27.16
CA LEU A 61 24.34 -16.90 -26.18
C LEU A 61 24.52 -18.43 -26.20
N ILE A 62 23.43 -19.19 -26.13
CA ILE A 62 23.47 -20.66 -26.16
C ILE A 62 24.11 -21.17 -27.45
N ILE A 63 23.73 -20.61 -28.61
CA ILE A 63 24.32 -20.99 -29.91
C ILE A 63 25.82 -20.66 -29.93
N SER A 64 26.20 -19.48 -29.40
CA SER A 64 27.61 -19.08 -29.26
C SER A 64 28.41 -20.06 -28.40
N ASP A 65 27.85 -20.47 -27.26
CA ASP A 65 28.46 -21.42 -26.34
C ASP A 65 28.67 -22.80 -27.01
N LEU A 66 27.65 -23.30 -27.68
CA LEU A 66 27.74 -24.56 -28.45
C LEU A 66 28.83 -24.46 -29.56
N PHE A 67 28.87 -23.33 -30.26
CA PHE A 67 29.91 -23.09 -31.26
C PHE A 67 31.31 -23.13 -30.66
N LEU A 68 31.54 -22.48 -29.52
CA LEU A 68 32.84 -22.47 -28.83
C LEU A 68 33.22 -23.88 -28.33
N ILE A 69 32.26 -24.63 -27.78
CA ILE A 69 32.47 -26.04 -27.39
C ILE A 69 32.90 -26.87 -28.59
N VAL A 70 32.16 -26.82 -29.69
CA VAL A 70 32.51 -27.58 -30.92
C VAL A 70 33.89 -27.18 -31.47
N LYS A 71 34.19 -25.88 -31.47
CA LYS A 71 35.49 -25.34 -31.90
C LYS A 71 36.63 -25.84 -31.01
N TYR A 72 36.44 -25.87 -29.68
CA TYR A 72 37.42 -26.44 -28.74
C TYR A 72 37.72 -27.89 -29.03
N PHE A 73 36.68 -28.74 -29.22
CA PHE A 73 36.88 -30.16 -29.55
C PHE A 73 37.53 -30.38 -30.93
N LYS A 74 37.26 -29.55 -31.95
CA LYS A 74 37.93 -29.57 -33.25
C LYS A 74 39.40 -29.12 -33.18
N MET A 75 39.79 -28.33 -32.19
CA MET A 75 41.18 -27.90 -32.00
C MET A 75 42.10 -28.95 -31.40
N LYS A 76 41.58 -30.09 -30.94
CA LYS A 76 42.39 -31.20 -30.37
C LYS A 76 43.33 -31.81 -31.41
N ARG A 77 44.60 -31.77 -31.18
CA ARG A 77 45.73 -32.55 -31.72
C ARG A 77 46.63 -31.94 -32.80
N LYS A 78 46.23 -30.98 -33.61
CA LYS A 78 47.14 -30.42 -34.66
C LYS A 78 47.10 -28.88 -34.78
N THR A 79 46.59 -28.22 -33.76
CA THR A 79 46.31 -26.77 -33.88
C THR A 79 47.58 -25.94 -33.54
N LEU A 80 47.89 -24.94 -34.34
CA LEU A 80 48.99 -24.01 -34.09
C LEU A 80 48.74 -23.25 -32.77
N LEU A 81 49.77 -23.03 -31.96
CA LEU A 81 49.75 -22.31 -30.71
C LEU A 81 49.02 -20.92 -30.84
N ARG A 82 49.25 -20.25 -31.96
CA ARG A 82 48.56 -18.98 -32.29
C ARG A 82 47.00 -19.10 -32.24
N LYS A 83 46.44 -20.20 -32.72
CA LYS A 83 44.98 -20.39 -32.67
C LYS A 83 44.44 -20.63 -31.24
N TYR A 84 45.24 -21.27 -30.39
CA TYR A 84 44.91 -21.41 -28.97
C TYR A 84 44.94 -20.06 -28.22
N ILE A 85 45.96 -19.22 -28.50
CA ILE A 85 46.07 -17.89 -27.92
C ILE A 85 44.87 -17.04 -28.31
N ILE A 86 44.53 -17.02 -29.61
CA ILE A 86 43.35 -16.26 -30.09
C ILE A 86 42.09 -16.76 -29.43
N PHE A 87 41.89 -18.10 -29.33
CA PHE A 87 40.71 -18.67 -28.70
C PHE A 87 40.62 -18.31 -27.21
N THR A 88 41.76 -18.33 -26.49
CA THR A 88 41.85 -17.92 -25.08
C THR A 88 41.50 -16.43 -24.93
N LEU A 89 42.02 -15.57 -25.80
CA LEU A 89 41.71 -14.13 -25.79
C LEU A 89 40.20 -13.88 -26.02
N VAL A 90 39.59 -14.62 -26.96
CA VAL A 90 38.14 -14.57 -27.20
C VAL A 90 37.37 -14.94 -25.93
N LEU A 91 37.72 -16.06 -25.26
CA LEU A 91 37.06 -16.49 -24.04
C LEU A 91 37.19 -15.44 -22.91
N LEU A 92 38.37 -14.82 -22.77
CA LEU A 92 38.61 -13.81 -21.73
C LEU A 92 37.84 -12.51 -21.99
N ILE A 93 37.86 -12.02 -23.24
CA ILE A 93 37.20 -10.75 -23.60
C ILE A 93 35.67 -10.93 -23.50
N PHE A 94 35.13 -11.97 -24.17
CA PHE A 94 33.68 -12.20 -24.15
C PHE A 94 33.17 -12.65 -22.78
N GLY A 95 33.94 -13.48 -22.05
CA GLY A 95 33.61 -13.86 -20.69
C GLY A 95 33.63 -12.69 -19.72
N GLY A 96 34.62 -11.80 -19.85
CA GLY A 96 34.69 -10.57 -19.05
C GLY A 96 33.49 -9.65 -19.33
N LEU A 97 33.13 -9.47 -20.59
CA LEU A 97 31.97 -8.68 -20.98
C LEU A 97 30.64 -9.31 -20.45
N GLN A 98 30.47 -10.61 -20.62
CA GLN A 98 29.29 -11.33 -20.11
C GLN A 98 29.20 -11.25 -18.58
N PHE A 99 30.33 -11.40 -17.88
CA PHE A 99 30.37 -11.24 -16.44
C PHE A 99 29.96 -9.84 -15.99
N PHE A 100 30.51 -8.81 -16.65
CA PHE A 100 30.18 -7.42 -16.35
C PHE A 100 28.68 -7.14 -16.56
N ILE A 101 28.11 -7.57 -17.68
CA ILE A 101 26.67 -7.41 -17.98
C ILE A 101 25.85 -8.18 -16.94
N GLY A 102 26.16 -9.45 -16.69
CA GLY A 102 25.45 -10.27 -15.72
C GLY A 102 25.52 -9.71 -14.28
N TYR A 103 26.67 -9.19 -13.88
CA TYR A 103 26.86 -8.53 -12.59
C TYR A 103 26.02 -7.26 -12.46
N THR A 104 25.99 -6.41 -13.52
CA THR A 104 25.19 -5.19 -13.53
C THR A 104 23.69 -5.49 -13.43
N ILE A 105 23.20 -6.48 -14.21
CA ILE A 105 21.81 -6.92 -14.14
C ILE A 105 21.49 -7.45 -12.74
N ASN A 106 22.34 -8.34 -12.19
CA ASN A 106 22.12 -8.90 -10.87
C ASN A 106 22.10 -7.83 -9.76
N LYS A 107 22.98 -6.84 -9.85
CA LYS A 107 22.99 -5.69 -8.93
C LYS A 107 21.64 -4.96 -8.99
N GLY A 108 21.14 -4.66 -10.18
CA GLY A 108 19.85 -4.00 -10.37
C GLY A 108 18.67 -4.83 -9.82
N LEU A 109 18.64 -6.14 -10.11
CA LEU A 109 17.60 -7.02 -9.59
C LEU A 109 17.60 -7.11 -8.06
N ASN A 110 18.78 -7.17 -7.44
CA ASN A 110 18.90 -7.16 -5.97
C ASN A 110 18.40 -5.86 -5.33
N VAL A 111 18.55 -4.73 -6.02
CA VAL A 111 18.01 -3.44 -5.56
C VAL A 111 16.49 -3.46 -5.56
N ILE A 112 15.88 -3.96 -6.64
CA ILE A 112 14.42 -4.11 -6.72
C ILE A 112 13.91 -5.03 -5.60
N ASP A 113 14.59 -6.15 -5.35
CA ASP A 113 14.20 -7.09 -4.29
C ASP A 113 14.23 -6.45 -2.89
N LYS A 114 15.14 -5.52 -2.65
CA LYS A 114 15.18 -4.77 -1.38
C LYS A 114 13.94 -3.89 -1.17
N ILE A 115 13.32 -3.43 -2.25
CA ILE A 115 12.16 -2.54 -2.23
C ILE A 115 10.86 -3.34 -2.22
N SER A 116 10.79 -4.41 -3.03
CA SER A 116 9.55 -5.14 -3.35
C SER A 116 9.21 -6.32 -2.43
N ASN A 117 10.20 -6.93 -1.78
CA ASN A 117 9.97 -8.17 -1.04
C ASN A 117 10.83 -8.24 0.21
N LYS A 118 10.32 -7.72 1.30
CA LYS A 118 10.91 -8.06 2.60
C LYS A 118 10.29 -9.37 3.07
N GLU A 119 11.00 -10.47 2.86
CA GLU A 119 10.62 -11.78 3.42
C GLU A 119 10.51 -11.76 4.95
N TYR A 120 11.13 -10.78 5.60
CA TYR A 120 11.19 -10.66 7.05
C TYR A 120 10.93 -9.22 7.48
N LYS A 121 10.10 -9.06 8.49
CA LYS A 121 9.89 -7.81 9.23
C LYS A 121 10.37 -8.01 10.67
N ILE A 122 10.96 -6.98 11.24
CA ILE A 122 11.27 -6.93 12.67
C ILE A 122 10.06 -6.31 13.35
N TYR A 123 9.36 -7.12 14.13
CA TYR A 123 8.28 -6.67 14.97
C TYR A 123 8.84 -6.35 16.36
N LYS A 124 8.31 -5.30 16.98
CA LYS A 124 8.78 -4.81 18.27
C LYS A 124 7.58 -4.55 19.18
N THR A 125 7.68 -4.96 20.41
CA THR A 125 6.74 -4.60 21.47
C THR A 125 7.48 -3.97 22.63
N SER A 126 6.84 -3.05 23.33
CA SER A 126 7.35 -2.42 24.54
C SER A 126 6.31 -2.52 25.65
N LEU A 127 6.74 -2.81 26.86
CA LEU A 127 5.98 -2.62 28.08
C LEU A 127 6.29 -1.21 28.58
N VAL A 128 5.29 -0.35 28.65
CA VAL A 128 5.45 1.05 29.03
C VAL A 128 4.59 1.41 30.24
N ALA A 129 4.99 2.43 30.99
CA ALA A 129 4.20 3.04 32.06
C ALA A 129 4.34 4.56 32.01
N LEU A 130 3.50 5.29 32.74
CA LEU A 130 3.65 6.73 32.89
C LEU A 130 4.90 7.04 33.72
N LYS A 131 5.71 7.99 33.26
CA LYS A 131 6.96 8.40 33.90
C LYS A 131 6.75 9.02 35.29
N ASP A 132 5.60 9.65 35.48
CA ASP A 132 5.15 10.21 36.75
C ASP A 132 4.25 9.26 37.56
N GLY A 133 4.08 8.02 37.09
CA GLY A 133 3.31 6.97 37.74
C GLY A 133 4.10 6.19 38.78
N ASN A 134 3.44 5.20 39.40
CA ASN A 134 4.02 4.38 40.46
C ASN A 134 5.00 3.30 39.91
N ILE A 135 4.85 2.90 38.65
CA ILE A 135 5.65 1.85 38.05
C ILE A 135 6.79 2.51 37.28
N GLN A 136 8.02 2.37 37.75
CA GLN A 136 9.23 2.95 37.14
C GLN A 136 10.17 1.88 36.56
N LYS A 137 10.01 0.64 36.97
CA LYS A 137 10.79 -0.53 36.50
C LYS A 137 9.93 -1.80 36.66
N VAL A 138 10.29 -2.85 35.94
CA VAL A 138 9.57 -4.13 35.95
C VAL A 138 9.36 -4.67 37.38
N SER A 139 10.34 -4.52 38.26
CA SER A 139 10.22 -4.99 39.66
C SER A 139 9.20 -4.23 40.53
N ASP A 140 8.61 -3.16 40.03
CA ASP A 140 7.53 -2.43 40.72
C ASP A 140 6.14 -3.00 40.36
N ILE A 141 6.08 -3.92 39.37
CA ILE A 141 4.87 -4.64 39.03
C ILE A 141 4.57 -5.68 40.08
N THR A 142 3.36 -5.64 40.61
CA THR A 142 2.85 -6.58 41.62
C THR A 142 1.65 -7.34 41.09
N ASP A 143 1.22 -8.41 41.73
CA ASP A 143 0.06 -9.22 41.29
C ASP A 143 -1.24 -8.40 41.17
N SER A 144 -1.33 -7.24 41.82
CA SER A 144 -2.46 -6.31 41.70
C SER A 144 -2.35 -5.30 40.60
N THR A 145 -1.18 -5.18 39.94
CA THR A 145 -0.94 -4.22 38.86
C THR A 145 -1.75 -4.61 37.61
N LYS A 146 -2.53 -3.67 37.09
CA LYS A 146 -3.30 -3.86 35.87
C LYS A 146 -2.50 -3.35 34.65
N ILE A 147 -2.40 -4.21 33.64
CA ILE A 147 -1.59 -3.97 32.43
C ILE A 147 -2.48 -4.09 31.20
N GLY A 148 -2.56 -3.03 30.41
CA GLY A 148 -3.34 -3.01 29.18
C GLY A 148 -2.67 -3.78 28.05
N ARG A 149 -3.48 -4.51 27.25
CA ARG A 149 -3.06 -5.20 26.04
C ARG A 149 -4.16 -5.10 24.99
N VAL A 150 -3.81 -5.06 23.69
CA VAL A 150 -4.80 -5.17 22.61
C VAL A 150 -5.27 -6.61 22.50
N SER A 151 -6.59 -6.82 22.41
CA SER A 151 -7.22 -8.16 22.39
C SER A 151 -7.02 -8.92 21.07
N ASP A 152 -6.70 -8.24 19.97
CA ASP A 152 -6.53 -8.85 18.65
C ASP A 152 -5.34 -9.81 18.63
N GLU A 153 -5.62 -11.11 18.58
CA GLU A 153 -4.61 -12.18 18.54
C GLU A 153 -3.76 -12.18 17.25
N ASP A 154 -4.19 -11.49 16.21
CA ASP A 154 -3.41 -11.29 14.98
C ASP A 154 -2.49 -10.06 15.07
N ASP A 155 -2.68 -9.19 16.06
CA ASP A 155 -1.79 -8.06 16.30
C ASP A 155 -0.46 -8.52 16.90
N ILE A 156 0.54 -8.58 16.04
CA ILE A 156 1.85 -9.12 16.42
C ILE A 156 2.54 -8.25 17.47
N GLU A 157 2.50 -6.92 17.32
CA GLU A 157 3.26 -6.01 18.17
C GLU A 157 2.57 -5.70 19.50
N ASN A 158 1.26 -5.51 19.47
CA ASN A 158 0.50 -5.13 20.66
C ASN A 158 -0.03 -6.33 21.46
N ASN A 159 -0.08 -7.54 20.85
CA ASN A 159 -0.56 -8.76 21.52
C ASN A 159 0.46 -9.89 21.50
N VAL A 160 0.79 -10.44 20.30
CA VAL A 160 1.53 -11.72 20.22
C VAL A 160 2.90 -11.66 20.88
N LEU A 161 3.65 -10.56 20.70
CA LEU A 161 4.99 -10.41 21.27
C LEU A 161 4.94 -10.04 22.76
N SER A 162 3.85 -9.48 23.27
CA SER A 162 3.70 -9.18 24.71
C SER A 162 3.85 -10.43 25.59
N LYS A 163 3.39 -11.58 25.09
CA LYS A 163 3.49 -12.87 25.79
C LYS A 163 4.93 -13.26 26.13
N HIS A 164 5.91 -12.83 25.34
CA HIS A 164 7.32 -13.06 25.64
C HIS A 164 7.84 -12.21 26.80
N ILE A 165 7.36 -10.96 26.92
CA ILE A 165 7.70 -10.12 28.06
C ILE A 165 6.99 -10.64 29.30
N MET A 166 5.71 -11.02 29.18
CA MET A 166 4.93 -11.62 30.28
C MET A 166 5.62 -12.87 30.84
N GLU A 167 6.04 -13.77 29.96
CA GLU A 167 6.73 -15.02 30.33
C GLU A 167 8.10 -14.75 31.00
N LYS A 168 8.84 -13.73 30.50
CA LYS A 168 10.14 -13.32 31.04
C LYS A 168 10.04 -12.64 32.41
N ASP A 169 9.05 -11.80 32.59
CA ASP A 169 8.91 -10.90 33.71
C ASP A 169 7.86 -11.40 34.76
N ASP A 170 7.40 -12.65 34.60
CA ASP A 170 6.44 -13.37 35.47
C ASP A 170 5.10 -12.62 35.63
N ILE A 171 4.61 -12.02 34.51
CA ILE A 171 3.32 -11.31 34.48
C ILE A 171 2.21 -12.30 34.11
N SER A 172 1.19 -12.39 34.99
CA SER A 172 0.09 -13.34 34.80
C SER A 172 -1.03 -12.75 33.90
N GLU A 173 -1.81 -13.62 33.23
CA GLU A 173 -2.98 -13.20 32.46
C GLU A 173 -4.07 -12.52 33.30
N ASP A 174 -4.14 -12.76 34.63
CA ASP A 174 -5.10 -12.11 35.50
C ASP A 174 -4.83 -10.61 35.71
N GLN A 175 -3.63 -10.18 35.38
CA GLN A 175 -3.21 -8.78 35.45
C GLN A 175 -3.59 -8.03 34.14
N ILE A 176 -3.93 -8.76 33.08
CA ILE A 176 -4.18 -8.19 31.75
C ILE A 176 -5.60 -7.62 31.65
N VAL A 177 -5.67 -6.42 31.10
CA VAL A 177 -6.91 -5.75 30.69
C VAL A 177 -6.86 -5.63 29.18
N ASP A 178 -7.75 -6.33 28.51
CA ASP A 178 -7.80 -6.35 27.04
C ASP A 178 -8.58 -5.14 26.50
N TYR A 179 -8.03 -4.54 25.43
CA TYR A 179 -8.58 -3.39 24.73
C TYR A 179 -8.83 -3.73 23.26
N ASP A 180 -9.85 -3.13 22.67
CA ASP A 180 -10.18 -3.33 21.24
C ASP A 180 -9.17 -2.63 20.32
N ASP A 181 -8.51 -1.57 20.79
CA ASP A 181 -7.57 -0.80 19.99
C ASP A 181 -6.50 -0.12 20.90
N PRO A 182 -5.31 0.15 20.33
CA PRO A 182 -4.20 0.71 21.10
C PRO A 182 -4.37 2.19 21.48
N ILE A 183 -5.28 2.93 20.83
CA ILE A 183 -5.52 4.35 21.13
C ILE A 183 -6.35 4.45 22.40
N THR A 184 -7.41 3.66 22.50
CA THR A 184 -8.22 3.56 23.72
C THR A 184 -7.38 3.07 24.92
N LEU A 185 -6.52 2.08 24.69
CA LEU A 185 -5.56 1.59 25.68
C LEU A 185 -4.66 2.71 26.20
N LEU A 186 -4.00 3.45 25.29
CA LEU A 186 -3.15 4.58 25.68
C LEU A 186 -3.94 5.67 26.37
N TYR A 187 -5.16 5.92 25.92
CA TYR A 187 -6.04 6.90 26.54
C TYR A 187 -6.31 6.55 28.02
N ASP A 188 -6.65 5.28 28.31
CA ASP A 188 -6.90 4.81 29.67
C ASP A 188 -5.63 4.88 30.55
N LEU A 189 -4.47 4.58 29.95
CA LEU A 189 -3.20 4.76 30.66
C LEU A 189 -2.97 6.23 31.07
N TYR A 190 -3.29 7.20 30.18
CA TYR A 190 -3.02 8.62 30.40
C TYR A 190 -4.05 9.31 31.30
N GLU A 191 -5.35 9.05 31.07
CA GLU A 191 -6.41 9.84 31.67
C GLU A 191 -7.15 9.13 32.80
N LYS A 192 -7.59 7.91 32.54
CA LYS A 192 -8.44 7.18 33.50
C LYS A 192 -7.63 6.48 34.57
N LYS A 193 -6.42 6.14 34.25
CA LYS A 193 -5.52 5.41 35.14
C LYS A 193 -6.11 4.07 35.64
N ASP A 194 -6.97 3.45 34.81
CA ASP A 194 -7.54 2.13 35.10
C ASP A 194 -6.50 1.02 34.96
N ILE A 195 -5.41 1.33 34.23
CA ILE A 195 -4.22 0.51 34.09
C ILE A 195 -2.97 1.31 34.47
N GLU A 196 -1.94 0.64 34.93
CA GLU A 196 -0.70 1.27 35.41
C GLU A 196 0.45 1.09 34.42
N ALA A 197 0.34 0.09 33.53
CA ALA A 197 1.27 -0.18 32.43
C ALA A 197 0.53 -0.68 31.20
N ALA A 198 1.21 -0.73 30.06
CA ALA A 198 0.60 -1.15 28.80
C ALA A 198 1.61 -1.83 27.88
N PHE A 199 1.16 -2.87 27.15
CA PHE A 199 1.88 -3.42 26.02
C PHE A 199 1.49 -2.67 24.75
N ILE A 200 2.47 -2.06 24.10
CA ILE A 200 2.27 -1.31 22.86
C ILE A 200 3.39 -1.61 21.85
N SER A 201 3.15 -1.30 20.58
CA SER A 201 4.20 -1.39 19.56
C SER A 201 5.47 -0.66 20.00
N GLY A 202 6.63 -1.26 19.83
CA GLY A 202 7.92 -0.62 20.09
C GLY A 202 8.20 0.62 19.24
N SER A 203 7.36 0.90 18.25
CA SER A 203 7.37 2.13 17.45
C SER A 203 6.37 3.18 17.94
N TYR A 204 5.84 3.04 19.15
CA TYR A 204 4.77 3.86 19.70
C TYR A 204 5.02 5.38 19.62
N VAL A 205 6.26 5.82 19.80
CA VAL A 205 6.61 7.24 19.69
C VAL A 205 6.33 7.74 18.27
N ASP A 206 6.76 6.99 17.24
CA ASP A 206 6.54 7.38 15.85
C ASP A 206 5.09 7.28 15.42
N ILE A 207 4.33 6.36 16.01
CA ILE A 207 2.91 6.16 15.72
C ILE A 207 2.06 7.28 16.34
N TYR A 208 2.28 7.61 17.62
CA TYR A 208 1.32 8.42 18.39
C TYR A 208 1.73 9.87 18.62
N LYS A 209 3.02 10.25 18.50
CA LYS A 209 3.52 11.63 18.72
C LYS A 209 2.83 12.70 17.85
N THR A 210 2.19 12.34 16.76
CA THR A 210 1.48 13.28 15.88
C THR A 210 0.01 13.45 16.27
N MET A 211 -0.50 12.63 17.18
CA MET A 211 -1.83 12.78 17.76
C MET A 211 -1.79 13.81 18.86
N GLN A 212 -2.74 14.76 18.82
CA GLN A 212 -2.75 15.93 19.71
C GLN A 212 -2.60 15.57 21.21
N LYS A 213 -3.18 14.45 21.65
CA LYS A 213 -3.12 14.01 23.03
C LYS A 213 -1.75 13.44 23.44
N PHE A 214 -1.05 12.84 22.47
CA PHE A 214 0.17 12.08 22.71
C PHE A 214 1.41 12.77 22.14
N GLU A 215 1.36 14.10 21.91
CA GLU A 215 2.48 14.85 21.32
C GLU A 215 3.81 14.68 22.09
N ASN A 216 3.71 14.51 23.40
CA ASN A 216 4.86 14.35 24.30
C ASN A 216 5.09 12.90 24.75
N ILE A 217 4.51 11.90 24.04
CA ILE A 217 4.54 10.49 24.46
C ILE A 217 5.95 9.96 24.78
N SER A 218 6.99 10.48 24.12
CA SER A 218 8.38 10.12 24.41
C SER A 218 8.91 10.67 25.74
N GLU A 219 8.27 11.73 26.24
CA GLU A 219 8.61 12.36 27.52
C GLU A 219 7.72 11.86 28.66
N ASP A 220 6.48 11.50 28.35
CA ASP A 220 5.46 11.08 29.29
C ASP A 220 5.57 9.61 29.70
N LEU A 221 6.06 8.75 28.79
CA LEU A 221 6.19 7.32 29.04
C LEU A 221 7.62 6.90 29.32
N ILE A 222 7.75 5.89 30.17
CA ILE A 222 8.99 5.14 30.41
C ILE A 222 8.83 3.73 29.82
N GLU A 223 9.84 3.26 29.09
CA GLU A 223 9.92 1.88 28.61
C GLU A 223 10.50 1.01 29.74
N LEU A 224 9.68 0.10 30.28
CA LEU A 224 10.07 -0.81 31.36
C LEU A 224 10.82 -2.02 30.83
N ASP A 225 10.32 -2.59 29.74
CA ASP A 225 10.95 -3.69 28.98
C ASP A 225 10.54 -3.65 27.52
N LYS A 226 11.27 -4.34 26.67
CA LYS A 226 11.02 -4.46 25.25
C LYS A 226 11.42 -5.83 24.72
N TYR A 227 10.72 -6.22 23.67
CA TYR A 227 11.06 -7.42 22.93
C TYR A 227 10.98 -7.16 21.42
N SER A 228 11.90 -7.74 20.68
CA SER A 228 11.88 -7.67 19.21
C SER A 228 12.14 -9.03 18.60
N LYS A 229 11.43 -9.35 17.54
CA LYS A 229 11.57 -10.61 16.82
C LYS A 229 11.54 -10.39 15.32
N LYS A 230 12.57 -10.88 14.64
CA LYS A 230 12.58 -10.96 13.18
C LYS A 230 11.70 -12.14 12.78
N MET A 231 10.57 -11.85 12.16
CA MET A 231 9.64 -12.88 11.70
C MET A 231 9.53 -12.83 10.18
N LYS A 232 9.35 -14.00 9.58
CA LYS A 232 8.99 -14.08 8.17
C LYS A 232 7.60 -13.46 8.05
N VAL A 233 7.48 -12.45 7.21
CA VAL A 233 6.17 -11.91 6.87
C VAL A 233 5.38 -13.08 6.34
N LYS A 234 4.34 -13.53 7.08
CA LYS A 234 3.36 -14.44 6.48
C LYS A 234 2.96 -13.72 5.21
N LYS A 235 3.21 -14.32 4.05
CA LYS A 235 2.50 -13.93 2.85
C LYS A 235 1.04 -14.20 3.19
N GLU A 236 0.42 -13.22 3.83
CA GLU A 236 -1.02 -13.23 3.94
C GLU A 236 -1.50 -13.37 2.52
N LYS A 237 -2.27 -14.38 2.30
CA LYS A 237 -2.90 -14.67 1.04
C LYS A 237 -3.40 -13.34 0.48
N GLU A 238 -2.54 -12.69 -0.33
CA GLU A 238 -2.93 -11.97 -1.53
C GLU A 238 -3.98 -10.84 -1.46
N THR A 239 -4.38 -10.36 -0.29
CA THR A 239 -5.27 -9.20 -0.22
C THR A 239 -4.56 -7.86 -0.47
N MET A 240 -3.22 -7.85 -0.53
CA MET A 240 -2.43 -6.65 -0.81
C MET A 240 -1.47 -6.79 -2.00
N ALA A 241 -1.39 -7.95 -2.63
CA ALA A 241 -0.65 -8.13 -3.88
C ALA A 241 -1.65 -8.09 -5.02
N SER A 242 -1.73 -6.97 -5.73
CA SER A 242 -2.56 -6.90 -6.92
C SER A 242 -2.08 -7.92 -7.95
N THR A 243 -3.00 -8.75 -8.43
CA THR A 243 -2.78 -9.63 -9.60
C THR A 243 -2.92 -8.85 -10.90
N LYS A 244 -3.34 -7.59 -10.82
CA LYS A 244 -3.63 -6.72 -11.95
C LYS A 244 -2.37 -6.38 -12.73
N SER A 245 -2.47 -6.33 -14.03
CA SER A 245 -1.38 -5.89 -14.89
C SER A 245 -1.25 -4.36 -14.83
N ILE A 246 -0.02 -3.86 -14.77
CA ILE A 246 0.24 -2.41 -14.85
C ILE A 246 -0.20 -1.81 -16.21
N SER A 247 -0.44 -2.64 -17.23
CA SER A 247 -1.02 -2.21 -18.50
C SER A 247 -2.54 -1.97 -18.46
N GLU A 248 -3.20 -2.34 -17.37
CA GLU A 248 -4.62 -2.07 -17.09
C GLU A 248 -4.77 -0.84 -16.22
N PRO A 249 -5.92 -0.17 -16.22
CA PRO A 249 -6.18 0.94 -15.29
C PRO A 249 -6.04 0.47 -13.83
N PHE A 250 -5.32 1.23 -13.01
CA PHE A 250 -5.04 0.86 -11.62
C PHE A 250 -5.12 2.05 -10.67
N THR A 251 -5.26 1.71 -9.39
CA THR A 251 -5.22 2.65 -8.26
C THR A 251 -3.95 2.45 -7.45
N MET A 252 -3.29 3.55 -7.11
CA MET A 252 -2.09 3.55 -6.28
C MET A 252 -2.24 4.50 -5.10
N LEU A 253 -1.91 4.02 -3.89
CA LEU A 253 -1.85 4.84 -2.70
C LEU A 253 -0.39 5.23 -2.40
N LEU A 254 -0.11 6.53 -2.39
CA LEU A 254 1.17 7.07 -1.95
C LEU A 254 1.04 7.51 -0.49
N MET A 255 1.84 6.92 0.38
CA MET A 255 1.87 7.21 1.81
C MET A 255 3.20 7.83 2.20
N GLY A 256 3.18 9.05 2.68
CA GLY A 256 4.34 9.70 3.28
C GLY A 256 4.32 9.50 4.79
N VAL A 257 5.38 8.91 5.34
CA VAL A 257 5.50 8.68 6.78
C VAL A 257 6.60 9.53 7.40
N ASP A 258 6.31 10.06 8.57
CA ASP A 258 7.22 10.91 9.32
C ASP A 258 8.18 10.09 10.18
N THR A 259 9.05 9.34 9.53
CA THR A 259 10.09 8.58 10.21
C THR A 259 11.44 8.80 9.56
N GLN A 260 12.52 8.69 10.35
CA GLN A 260 13.90 8.80 9.86
C GLN A 260 14.60 7.44 9.76
N GLY A 261 14.06 6.41 10.42
CA GLY A 261 14.61 5.07 10.44
C GLY A 261 14.34 4.25 9.19
N ASP A 262 14.65 2.97 9.22
CA ASP A 262 14.26 2.02 8.18
C ASP A 262 12.72 1.94 8.17
N ILE A 263 12.12 2.34 7.06
CA ILE A 263 10.66 2.40 6.88
C ILE A 263 9.96 1.06 7.11
N THR A 264 10.70 -0.03 7.15
CA THR A 264 10.18 -1.38 7.37
C THR A 264 10.07 -1.75 8.83
N GLU A 265 10.77 -1.01 9.68
CA GLU A 265 10.77 -1.22 11.13
C GLU A 265 9.76 -0.33 11.85
N THR A 266 9.16 0.62 11.14
CA THR A 266 8.30 1.63 11.75
C THR A 266 6.90 1.59 11.14
N SER A 267 5.89 1.40 12.00
CA SER A 267 4.48 1.67 11.70
C SER A 267 4.26 3.18 11.84
N GLY A 268 4.84 3.99 10.95
CA GLY A 268 4.66 5.45 11.02
C GLY A 268 3.28 5.84 10.52
N LEU A 269 2.67 6.85 11.16
CA LEU A 269 1.43 7.45 10.68
C LEU A 269 1.61 8.00 9.26
N GLY A 270 0.67 7.69 8.41
CA GLY A 270 0.55 8.31 7.08
C GLY A 270 0.18 9.78 7.21
N ASP A 271 1.18 10.64 7.41
CA ASP A 271 0.99 12.08 7.49
C ASP A 271 0.63 12.72 6.14
N SER A 272 0.89 12.01 5.07
CA SER A 272 0.56 12.37 3.70
C SER A 272 -0.06 11.19 2.99
N LEU A 273 -1.29 11.33 2.58
CA LEU A 273 -2.05 10.32 1.86
C LEU A 273 -2.44 10.90 0.49
N THR A 274 -1.96 10.28 -0.58
CA THR A 274 -2.31 10.67 -1.94
C THR A 274 -2.80 9.46 -2.71
N LEU A 275 -4.05 9.49 -3.12
CA LEU A 275 -4.68 8.46 -3.92
C LEU A 275 -4.58 8.84 -5.40
N VAL A 276 -4.04 7.94 -6.20
CA VAL A 276 -3.79 8.13 -7.63
C VAL A 276 -4.51 7.05 -8.39
N THR A 277 -5.32 7.41 -9.39
CA THR A 277 -5.76 6.45 -10.40
C THR A 277 -5.03 6.74 -11.70
N PHE A 278 -4.57 5.71 -12.38
CA PHE A 278 -3.89 5.82 -13.66
C PHE A 278 -4.50 4.87 -14.68
N ASN A 279 -4.82 5.42 -15.85
CA ASN A 279 -5.27 4.64 -17.00
C ASN A 279 -4.19 4.67 -18.08
N PRO A 280 -3.40 3.60 -18.25
CA PRO A 280 -2.30 3.55 -19.20
C PRO A 280 -2.78 3.53 -20.68
N GLN A 281 -4.05 3.27 -20.94
CA GLN A 281 -4.63 3.25 -22.29
C GLN A 281 -5.00 4.65 -22.76
N THR A 282 -5.45 5.51 -21.84
CA THR A 282 -5.85 6.91 -22.14
C THR A 282 -4.82 7.92 -21.68
N LEU A 283 -3.82 7.48 -20.88
CA LEU A 283 -2.81 8.30 -20.22
C LEU A 283 -3.39 9.33 -19.25
N ASN A 284 -4.60 9.09 -18.76
CA ASN A 284 -5.25 9.94 -17.77
C ASN A 284 -4.86 9.55 -16.36
N VAL A 285 -4.62 10.55 -15.51
CA VAL A 285 -4.29 10.41 -14.09
C VAL A 285 -5.23 11.25 -13.25
N THR A 286 -5.80 10.69 -12.20
CA THR A 286 -6.40 11.50 -11.12
C THR A 286 -5.49 11.47 -9.89
N ILE A 287 -5.29 12.63 -9.26
CA ILE A 287 -4.50 12.76 -8.04
C ILE A 287 -5.35 13.43 -6.96
N LEU A 288 -5.60 12.69 -5.90
CA LEU A 288 -6.34 13.15 -4.73
C LEU A 288 -5.42 13.17 -3.50
N SER A 289 -5.20 14.34 -2.93
CA SER A 289 -4.60 14.47 -1.60
C SER A 289 -5.69 14.35 -0.54
N ILE A 290 -5.58 13.38 0.35
CA ILE A 290 -6.55 13.13 1.43
C ILE A 290 -6.07 13.87 2.68
N PRO A 291 -6.84 14.82 3.21
CA PRO A 291 -6.48 15.50 4.46
C PRO A 291 -6.42 14.49 5.61
N ARG A 292 -5.38 14.56 6.43
CA ARG A 292 -5.14 13.62 7.53
C ARG A 292 -6.23 13.61 8.60
N ASP A 293 -6.92 14.75 8.79
CA ASP A 293 -7.98 14.90 9.77
C ASP A 293 -9.38 14.56 9.20
N THR A 294 -9.44 13.90 8.02
CA THR A 294 -10.71 13.50 7.40
C THR A 294 -11.45 12.49 8.28
N PHE A 295 -12.68 12.83 8.65
CA PHE A 295 -13.53 12.02 9.53
C PHE A 295 -14.19 10.90 8.77
N VAL A 296 -13.72 9.68 8.99
CA VAL A 296 -14.11 8.48 8.22
C VAL A 296 -14.39 7.30 9.16
N PRO A 297 -15.19 6.31 8.73
CA PRO A 297 -15.29 5.04 9.44
C PRO A 297 -13.96 4.27 9.30
N ILE A 298 -13.33 3.93 10.43
CA ILE A 298 -12.09 3.15 10.47
C ILE A 298 -12.42 1.67 10.45
N THR A 299 -12.08 0.98 9.37
CA THR A 299 -12.53 -0.40 9.12
C THR A 299 -12.07 -1.40 10.16
N CYS A 300 -10.83 -1.31 10.62
CA CYS A 300 -10.26 -2.20 11.62
C CYS A 300 -10.76 -1.91 13.06
N TYR A 301 -11.40 -0.78 13.29
CA TYR A 301 -12.00 -0.41 14.57
C TYR A 301 -13.53 -0.41 14.49
N ARG A 302 -14.11 -1.49 13.98
CA ARG A 302 -15.57 -1.72 13.88
C ARG A 302 -16.32 -0.60 13.18
N ASN A 303 -15.68 0.07 12.21
CA ASN A 303 -16.22 1.25 11.51
C ASN A 303 -16.57 2.44 12.43
N VAL A 304 -15.95 2.54 13.58
CA VAL A 304 -16.04 3.74 14.40
C VAL A 304 -15.45 4.91 13.62
N ARG A 305 -16.12 6.05 13.66
CA ARG A 305 -15.67 7.23 12.93
C ARG A 305 -14.62 8.00 13.71
N SER A 306 -13.51 8.29 13.04
CA SER A 306 -12.38 9.04 13.59
C SER A 306 -11.55 9.64 12.45
N LYS A 307 -10.49 10.34 12.77
CA LYS A 307 -9.52 10.82 11.76
C LYS A 307 -8.96 9.67 10.96
N ILE A 308 -8.88 9.82 9.64
CA ILE A 308 -8.31 8.78 8.77
C ILE A 308 -6.88 8.40 9.18
N THR A 309 -6.11 9.36 9.72
CA THR A 309 -4.75 9.09 10.21
C THR A 309 -4.71 8.08 11.36
N HIS A 310 -5.79 7.95 12.14
CA HIS A 310 -5.88 6.96 13.22
C HIS A 310 -5.90 5.51 12.70
N ALA A 311 -6.29 5.29 11.44
CA ALA A 311 -6.20 3.97 10.82
C ALA A 311 -4.76 3.43 10.75
N ALA A 312 -3.76 4.31 10.78
CA ALA A 312 -2.35 3.88 10.75
C ALA A 312 -1.91 3.14 12.01
N SER A 313 -2.57 3.34 13.16
CA SER A 313 -2.31 2.56 14.38
C SER A 313 -2.66 1.07 14.22
N GLY A 314 -3.61 0.74 13.32
CA GLY A 314 -3.93 -0.63 12.89
C GLY A 314 -3.06 -1.12 11.72
N GLY A 315 -2.00 -0.39 11.37
CA GLY A 315 -1.05 -0.74 10.32
C GLY A 315 -1.51 -0.41 8.89
N ASP A 316 -0.66 -0.80 7.93
CA ASP A 316 -0.88 -0.46 6.51
C ASP A 316 -2.19 -1.06 5.96
N LYS A 317 -2.56 -2.27 6.39
CA LYS A 317 -3.80 -2.94 5.98
C LYS A 317 -5.05 -2.17 6.44
N CYS A 318 -5.06 -1.70 7.68
CA CYS A 318 -6.15 -0.90 8.20
C CYS A 318 -6.29 0.43 7.45
N MET A 319 -5.17 1.11 7.16
CA MET A 319 -5.17 2.34 6.38
C MET A 319 -5.72 2.12 4.97
N ILE A 320 -5.23 1.09 4.27
CA ILE A 320 -5.66 0.76 2.92
C ILE A 320 -7.14 0.43 2.89
N SER A 321 -7.60 -0.52 3.72
CA SER A 321 -9.01 -0.91 3.75
C SER A 321 -9.95 0.23 4.15
N THR A 322 -9.49 1.15 5.01
CA THR A 322 -10.25 2.35 5.36
C THR A 322 -10.41 3.28 4.17
N ILE A 323 -9.35 3.49 3.38
CA ILE A 323 -9.38 4.33 2.18
C ILE A 323 -10.23 3.68 1.09
N GLU A 324 -10.08 2.38 0.84
CA GLU A 324 -10.88 1.61 -0.12
C GLU A 324 -12.37 1.73 0.19
N ASN A 325 -12.74 1.46 1.44
CA ASN A 325 -14.14 1.56 1.88
C ASN A 325 -14.69 2.99 1.76
N PHE A 326 -13.89 3.98 2.10
CA PHE A 326 -14.33 5.37 2.07
C PHE A 326 -14.49 5.91 0.65
N PHE A 327 -13.55 5.63 -0.25
CA PHE A 327 -13.59 6.10 -1.64
C PHE A 327 -14.25 5.13 -2.62
N ASP A 328 -14.62 3.93 -2.18
CA ASP A 328 -15.28 2.90 -3.00
C ASP A 328 -14.45 2.56 -4.26
N VAL A 329 -13.16 2.30 -4.05
CA VAL A 329 -12.19 1.87 -5.05
C VAL A 329 -11.20 0.90 -4.43
N ASP A 330 -10.80 -0.12 -5.17
CA ASP A 330 -9.74 -1.04 -4.74
C ASP A 330 -8.38 -0.37 -4.93
N ILE A 331 -7.45 -0.55 -4.00
CA ILE A 331 -6.07 -0.08 -4.09
C ILE A 331 -5.20 -1.22 -4.59
N ASP A 332 -4.83 -1.18 -5.86
CA ASP A 332 -3.99 -2.19 -6.51
C ASP A 332 -2.55 -2.16 -6.00
N TYR A 333 -2.01 -0.94 -5.85
CA TYR A 333 -0.63 -0.73 -5.43
C TYR A 333 -0.54 0.32 -4.35
N TYR A 334 0.46 0.16 -3.48
CA TYR A 334 0.85 1.25 -2.59
C TYR A 334 2.37 1.48 -2.62
N VAL A 335 2.75 2.71 -2.34
CA VAL A 335 4.12 3.13 -2.11
C VAL A 335 4.17 3.91 -0.82
N LYS A 336 4.91 3.40 0.15
CA LYS A 336 5.17 4.07 1.43
C LYS A 336 6.58 4.62 1.41
N ILE A 337 6.74 5.90 1.73
CA ILE A 337 8.02 6.60 1.68
C ILE A 337 8.22 7.44 2.93
N ASN A 338 9.43 7.44 3.47
CA ASN A 338 9.80 8.34 4.57
C ASN A 338 10.51 9.60 4.06
N PHE A 339 10.79 10.54 4.95
CA PHE A 339 11.47 11.80 4.61
C PHE A 339 12.81 11.60 3.91
N SER A 340 13.61 10.65 4.40
CA SER A 340 14.89 10.30 3.79
C SER A 340 14.71 9.81 2.35
N GLY A 341 13.63 9.07 2.08
CA GLY A 341 13.29 8.60 0.73
C GLY A 341 12.96 9.73 -0.23
N LEU A 342 12.14 10.70 0.20
CA LEU A 342 11.81 11.86 -0.63
C LEU A 342 13.07 12.67 -0.96
N ILE A 343 13.92 12.94 0.03
CA ILE A 343 15.20 13.63 -0.19
C ILE A 343 16.03 12.89 -1.23
N LYS A 344 16.21 11.58 -1.04
CA LYS A 344 17.04 10.74 -1.93
C LYS A 344 16.48 10.64 -3.35
N ILE A 345 15.13 10.59 -3.53
CA ILE A 345 14.52 10.60 -4.87
C ILE A 345 14.89 11.89 -5.59
N VAL A 346 14.65 13.02 -4.95
CA VAL A 346 14.87 14.33 -5.56
C VAL A 346 16.36 14.53 -5.87
N ASP A 347 17.26 14.19 -4.95
CA ASP A 347 18.71 14.31 -5.15
C ASP A 347 19.22 13.35 -6.24
N ALA A 348 18.70 12.11 -6.31
CA ALA A 348 19.07 11.15 -7.36
C ALA A 348 18.59 11.59 -8.76
N LEU A 349 17.50 12.36 -8.82
CA LEU A 349 17.02 13.00 -10.04
C LEU A 349 17.83 14.26 -10.41
N GLY A 350 18.75 14.70 -9.55
CA GLY A 350 19.52 15.94 -9.73
C GLY A 350 18.71 17.19 -9.40
N GLY A 351 17.76 17.10 -8.50
CA GLY A 351 16.84 18.19 -8.13
C GLY A 351 15.58 18.24 -8.98
N ILE A 352 14.61 19.05 -8.55
CA ILE A 352 13.34 19.28 -9.24
C ILE A 352 13.07 20.76 -9.42
N ASP A 353 12.38 21.13 -10.50
CA ASP A 353 12.02 22.49 -10.81
C ASP A 353 10.57 22.76 -10.42
N VAL A 354 10.32 23.75 -9.54
CA VAL A 354 9.01 24.02 -8.93
C VAL A 354 8.73 25.52 -8.87
N GLU A 355 7.51 25.90 -9.21
CA GLU A 355 6.97 27.23 -8.89
C GLU A 355 6.53 27.23 -7.43
N VAL A 356 7.37 27.77 -6.54
CA VAL A 356 7.09 27.90 -5.11
C VAL A 356 6.02 28.97 -4.88
N PRO A 357 4.86 28.61 -4.29
CA PRO A 357 3.69 29.51 -4.29
C PRO A 357 3.84 30.72 -3.36
N TYR A 358 4.69 30.64 -2.35
CA TYR A 358 4.91 31.70 -1.35
C TYR A 358 6.23 31.51 -0.62
N SER A 359 6.79 32.61 -0.09
CA SER A 359 8.01 32.55 0.72
C SER A 359 7.72 31.97 2.11
N PHE A 360 8.51 31.01 2.54
CA PHE A 360 8.34 30.36 3.84
C PHE A 360 9.64 29.85 4.43
N CYS A 361 9.62 29.58 5.73
CA CYS A 361 10.60 28.72 6.37
C CYS A 361 9.91 27.47 6.95
N GLU A 362 10.67 26.39 7.04
CA GLU A 362 10.26 25.12 7.62
C GLU A 362 11.39 24.54 8.48
N SER A 363 11.06 23.72 9.46
CA SER A 363 12.04 22.97 10.23
C SER A 363 12.87 22.05 9.32
N ASP A 364 14.08 21.73 9.76
CA ASP A 364 14.94 20.76 9.07
C ASP A 364 14.35 19.35 9.05
N GLU A 365 15.05 18.41 8.41
CA GLU A 365 14.66 17.00 8.33
C GLU A 365 14.48 16.32 9.70
N ASN A 366 15.14 16.85 10.74
CA ASN A 366 15.06 16.40 12.13
C ASN A 366 13.98 17.13 12.94
N ARG A 367 13.12 17.91 12.29
CA ARG A 367 12.10 18.77 12.90
C ARG A 367 12.65 19.80 13.87
N THR A 368 13.90 20.22 13.70
CA THR A 368 14.52 21.27 14.49
C THR A 368 14.67 22.56 13.68
N PHE A 369 14.85 23.67 14.37
CA PHE A 369 15.18 24.96 13.75
C PHE A 369 16.68 25.29 13.85
N LYS A 370 17.55 24.27 14.04
CA LYS A 370 19.01 24.43 14.02
C LYS A 370 19.51 24.77 12.63
N ASN A 371 18.91 24.17 11.62
CA ASN A 371 19.22 24.42 10.21
C ASN A 371 17.93 24.52 9.38
N PRO A 372 17.10 25.56 9.56
CA PRO A 372 15.80 25.66 8.92
C PRO A 372 15.92 25.77 7.40
N ILE A 373 14.86 25.34 6.72
CA ILE A 373 14.71 25.39 5.26
C ILE A 373 14.01 26.69 4.90
N PHE A 374 14.65 27.50 4.06
CA PHE A 374 14.06 28.73 3.55
C PHE A 374 13.81 28.59 2.05
N LEU A 375 12.60 28.92 1.60
CA LEU A 375 12.24 28.98 0.20
C LEU A 375 11.55 30.30 -0.11
N GLU A 376 11.98 30.99 -1.15
CA GLU A 376 11.34 32.18 -1.65
C GLU A 376 10.19 31.81 -2.61
N LYS A 377 9.27 32.71 -2.82
CA LYS A 377 8.23 32.58 -3.85
C LYS A 377 8.86 32.65 -5.24
N GLY A 378 8.37 31.86 -6.19
CA GLY A 378 8.74 31.88 -7.59
C GLY A 378 9.35 30.56 -8.08
N TYR A 379 9.72 30.54 -9.35
CA TYR A 379 10.29 29.34 -9.99
C TYR A 379 11.71 29.08 -9.49
N GLN A 380 11.93 27.88 -8.96
CA GLN A 380 13.20 27.51 -8.34
C GLN A 380 13.56 26.06 -8.64
N HIS A 381 14.85 25.79 -8.67
CA HIS A 381 15.41 24.45 -8.65
C HIS A 381 15.63 24.01 -7.20
N LEU A 382 14.94 22.97 -6.76
CA LEU A 382 14.94 22.49 -5.38
C LEU A 382 15.77 21.20 -5.27
N ASP A 383 16.63 21.13 -4.27
CA ASP A 383 17.23 19.89 -3.80
C ASP A 383 16.20 19.07 -2.97
N GLY A 384 16.61 17.85 -2.56
CA GLY A 384 15.71 16.96 -1.81
C GLY A 384 15.25 17.53 -0.48
N ARG A 385 16.13 18.26 0.21
CA ARG A 385 15.84 18.88 1.50
C ARG A 385 14.84 20.04 1.35
N GLN A 386 15.00 20.85 0.31
CA GLN A 386 14.09 21.92 -0.03
C GLN A 386 12.72 21.40 -0.47
N ALA A 387 12.69 20.35 -1.28
CA ALA A 387 11.46 19.67 -1.67
C ALA A 387 10.71 19.07 -0.46
N LEU A 388 11.42 18.49 0.51
CA LEU A 388 10.85 18.04 1.77
C LEU A 388 10.24 19.22 2.54
N GLY A 389 10.93 20.34 2.66
CA GLY A 389 10.43 21.55 3.32
C GLY A 389 9.12 22.04 2.69
N LEU A 390 9.06 22.11 1.36
CA LEU A 390 7.85 22.49 0.63
C LEU A 390 6.69 21.51 0.90
N SER A 391 6.94 20.21 0.84
CA SER A 391 5.90 19.18 1.01
C SER A 391 5.35 19.08 2.44
N ARG A 392 6.09 19.60 3.43
CA ARG A 392 5.71 19.58 4.87
C ARG A 392 5.05 20.85 5.35
N ASN A 393 5.27 21.98 4.67
CA ASN A 393 4.89 23.29 5.16
C ASN A 393 3.38 23.46 5.30
N ARG A 394 2.90 23.60 6.54
CA ARG A 394 1.49 23.80 6.90
C ARG A 394 1.25 24.86 7.99
N LYS A 395 2.32 25.39 8.56
CA LYS A 395 2.27 26.39 9.63
C LYS A 395 3.17 27.58 9.30
N THR A 396 2.93 28.70 9.92
CA THR A 396 3.85 29.82 9.98
C THR A 396 4.70 29.71 11.23
N TYR A 397 5.95 30.14 11.14
CA TYR A 397 6.87 30.12 12.26
C TYR A 397 7.36 31.54 12.55
N PRO A 398 6.76 32.23 13.56
CA PRO A 398 7.08 33.64 13.88
C PRO A 398 8.59 33.88 14.07
N THR A 399 9.32 32.91 14.56
CA THR A 399 10.78 32.97 14.77
C THR A 399 11.58 33.17 13.47
N CYS A 400 11.00 32.83 12.31
CA CYS A 400 11.63 33.03 11.00
C CYS A 400 11.50 34.45 10.45
N GLY A 401 10.66 35.31 11.07
CA GLY A 401 10.41 36.69 10.63
C GLY A 401 9.33 36.79 9.54
N ALA A 402 8.80 38.01 9.37
CA ALA A 402 7.63 38.26 8.53
C ALA A 402 7.83 37.95 7.03
N LYS A 403 9.04 38.07 6.51
CA LYS A 403 9.36 37.69 5.11
C LYS A 403 8.98 36.24 4.79
N TRP A 404 9.12 35.34 5.77
CA TRP A 404 8.97 33.91 5.62
C TRP A 404 7.62 33.38 6.09
N ASN A 405 6.72 34.28 6.49
CA ASN A 405 5.40 33.94 7.00
C ASN A 405 4.28 34.47 6.11
N GLN A 406 4.46 34.38 4.79
CA GLN A 406 3.50 34.86 3.81
C GLN A 406 2.48 33.77 3.46
N GLY A 407 1.24 34.22 3.17
CA GLY A 407 0.15 33.38 2.70
C GLY A 407 -0.54 32.54 3.79
N THR A 408 -1.68 31.99 3.44
CA THR A 408 -2.44 31.08 4.30
C THR A 408 -1.76 29.72 4.37
N ARG A 409 -1.71 29.14 5.56
CA ARG A 409 -1.12 27.82 5.83
C ARG A 409 -2.14 26.94 6.51
N ASN A 410 -2.33 25.76 5.99
CA ASN A 410 -3.16 24.70 6.58
C ASN A 410 -2.86 23.37 5.89
N ASP A 411 -3.58 22.34 6.25
CA ASP A 411 -3.40 20.99 5.71
C ASP A 411 -3.71 20.90 4.21
N PHE A 412 -4.67 21.66 3.71
CA PHE A 412 -4.99 21.69 2.28
C PHE A 412 -3.87 22.30 1.46
N VAL A 413 -3.27 23.41 1.94
CA VAL A 413 -2.10 24.01 1.29
C VAL A 413 -0.93 23.04 1.28
N ARG A 414 -0.73 22.27 2.35
CA ARG A 414 0.26 21.19 2.38
C ARG A 414 -0.02 20.14 1.30
N GLY A 415 -1.27 19.69 1.18
CA GLY A 415 -1.68 18.74 0.13
C GLY A 415 -1.40 19.29 -1.28
N GLN A 416 -1.65 20.57 -1.52
CA GLN A 416 -1.31 21.23 -2.79
C GLN A 416 0.20 21.26 -3.04
N ASN A 417 0.99 21.60 -2.03
CA ASN A 417 2.45 21.57 -2.13
C ASN A 417 2.99 20.17 -2.41
N GLN A 418 2.41 19.13 -1.80
CA GLN A 418 2.75 17.74 -2.08
C GLN A 418 2.47 17.39 -3.54
N GLN A 419 1.32 17.79 -4.08
CA GLN A 419 1.01 17.58 -5.49
C GLN A 419 1.98 18.33 -6.42
N LEU A 420 2.43 19.54 -6.05
CA LEU A 420 3.47 20.27 -6.80
C LEU A 420 4.79 19.46 -6.84
N VAL A 421 5.24 18.97 -5.69
CA VAL A 421 6.47 18.18 -5.59
C VAL A 421 6.34 16.87 -6.37
N ILE A 422 5.23 16.14 -6.23
CA ILE A 422 4.97 14.91 -6.99
C ILE A 422 5.01 15.19 -8.49
N ASN A 423 4.32 16.22 -8.95
CA ASN A 423 4.30 16.59 -10.37
C ASN A 423 5.70 16.94 -10.89
N ALA A 424 6.48 17.69 -10.11
CA ALA A 424 7.86 18.03 -10.47
C ALA A 424 8.76 16.78 -10.53
N ILE A 425 8.60 15.84 -9.60
CA ILE A 425 9.28 14.53 -9.63
C ILE A 425 8.92 13.76 -10.90
N ILE A 426 7.63 13.66 -11.24
CA ILE A 426 7.17 13.00 -12.47
C ILE A 426 7.78 13.67 -13.70
N ASN A 427 7.75 15.00 -13.77
CA ASN A 427 8.35 15.73 -14.88
C ASN A 427 9.86 15.52 -14.98
N LYS A 428 10.57 15.48 -13.85
CA LYS A 428 12.01 15.20 -13.85
C LYS A 428 12.31 13.74 -14.18
N ALA A 429 11.47 12.80 -13.76
CA ALA A 429 11.61 11.39 -14.10
C ALA A 429 11.55 11.12 -15.62
N LYS A 430 10.93 12.02 -16.41
CA LYS A 430 10.97 11.99 -17.88
C LYS A 430 12.40 12.05 -18.44
N THR A 431 13.37 12.52 -17.66
CA THR A 431 14.78 12.57 -18.06
C THR A 431 15.52 11.24 -17.88
N ILE A 432 14.93 10.27 -17.19
CA ILE A 432 15.49 8.91 -17.02
C ILE A 432 15.32 8.14 -18.33
N ARG A 433 16.40 8.03 -19.10
CA ARG A 433 16.37 7.36 -20.41
C ARG A 433 17.01 5.98 -20.42
N SER A 434 17.73 5.61 -19.37
CA SER A 434 18.42 4.33 -19.30
C SER A 434 17.98 3.52 -18.08
N VAL A 435 18.06 2.19 -18.23
CA VAL A 435 17.79 1.25 -17.13
C VAL A 435 18.76 1.47 -15.97
N ASP A 436 20.02 1.86 -16.27
CA ASP A 436 21.02 2.13 -15.23
C ASP A 436 20.66 3.33 -14.37
N GLN A 437 20.15 4.41 -14.99
CA GLN A 437 19.65 5.58 -14.23
C GLN A 437 18.46 5.20 -13.34
N PHE A 438 17.55 4.35 -13.85
CA PHE A 438 16.43 3.85 -13.06
C PHE A 438 16.90 2.99 -11.88
N TYR A 439 17.85 2.08 -12.09
CA TYR A 439 18.43 1.30 -10.99
C TYR A 439 19.20 2.16 -9.99
N ALA A 440 19.91 3.18 -10.44
CA ALA A 440 20.58 4.12 -9.55
C ALA A 440 19.58 4.88 -8.66
N LEU A 441 18.44 5.29 -9.22
CA LEU A 441 17.36 5.89 -8.46
C LEU A 441 16.81 4.91 -7.42
N LEU A 442 16.49 3.67 -7.81
CA LEU A 442 15.98 2.66 -6.89
C LEU A 442 17.00 2.32 -5.77
N ASP A 443 18.30 2.25 -6.10
CA ASP A 443 19.35 1.97 -5.12
C ASP A 443 19.51 3.13 -4.12
N ALA A 444 19.38 4.37 -4.56
CA ALA A 444 19.43 5.54 -3.70
C ALA A 444 18.31 5.54 -2.64
N VAL A 445 17.11 5.08 -3.02
CA VAL A 445 15.95 5.06 -2.13
C VAL A 445 15.78 3.76 -1.35
N GLY A 446 16.59 2.74 -1.64
CA GLY A 446 16.53 1.45 -0.95
C GLY A 446 16.57 1.59 0.57
N GLY A 447 15.62 0.98 1.29
CA GLY A 447 15.42 1.11 2.74
C GLY A 447 14.57 2.31 3.17
N SER A 448 14.22 3.21 2.23
CA SER A 448 13.37 4.38 2.49
C SER A 448 12.01 4.28 1.78
N ILE A 449 11.77 3.20 1.04
CA ILE A 449 10.53 2.91 0.32
C ILE A 449 10.09 1.46 0.60
N VAL A 450 8.79 1.28 0.72
CA VAL A 450 8.11 -0.04 0.77
C VAL A 450 6.96 -0.01 -0.21
N THR A 451 6.77 -1.11 -0.97
CA THR A 451 5.66 -1.29 -1.88
C THR A 451 5.20 -2.75 -1.92
N ASN A 452 3.94 -2.98 -2.27
CA ASN A 452 3.42 -4.33 -2.57
C ASN A 452 3.71 -4.78 -4.01
N MET A 453 4.25 -3.90 -4.87
CA MET A 453 4.62 -4.28 -6.22
C MET A 453 5.72 -5.33 -6.23
N ASP A 454 5.55 -6.38 -7.02
CA ASP A 454 6.60 -7.35 -7.27
C ASP A 454 7.65 -6.81 -8.27
N ARG A 455 8.75 -7.56 -8.45
CA ARG A 455 9.82 -7.19 -9.37
C ARG A 455 9.31 -6.98 -10.81
N LYS A 456 8.38 -7.81 -11.27
CA LYS A 456 7.82 -7.72 -12.62
C LYS A 456 7.00 -6.45 -12.80
N GLN A 457 6.20 -6.11 -11.80
CA GLN A 457 5.35 -4.93 -11.79
C GLN A 457 6.19 -3.64 -11.75
N ILE A 458 7.26 -3.58 -10.95
CA ILE A 458 8.17 -2.43 -10.92
C ILE A 458 8.87 -2.22 -12.26
N LEU A 459 9.34 -3.30 -12.90
CA LEU A 459 9.96 -3.22 -14.21
C LEU A 459 8.96 -2.91 -15.33
N ALA A 460 7.74 -3.43 -15.25
CA ALA A 460 6.66 -3.09 -16.18
C ALA A 460 6.25 -1.61 -16.04
N PHE A 461 6.20 -1.10 -14.81
CA PHE A 461 5.96 0.32 -14.53
C PHE A 461 7.02 1.21 -15.18
N TYR A 462 8.31 0.86 -15.02
CA TYR A 462 9.40 1.55 -15.72
C TYR A 462 9.21 1.54 -17.24
N ASN A 463 8.86 0.40 -17.83
CA ASN A 463 8.68 0.29 -19.29
C ASN A 463 7.53 1.15 -19.81
N ILE A 464 6.39 1.17 -19.10
CA ILE A 464 5.25 2.01 -19.47
C ILE A 464 5.68 3.49 -19.43
N PHE A 465 6.30 3.93 -18.33
CA PHE A 465 6.77 5.30 -18.23
C PHE A 465 7.82 5.64 -19.29
N LYS A 466 8.80 4.75 -19.49
CA LYS A 466 9.80 4.94 -20.55
C LYS A 466 9.16 5.07 -21.92
N ASN A 467 8.20 4.22 -22.27
CA ASN A 467 7.53 4.25 -23.57
C ASN A 467 6.74 5.56 -23.73
N ILE A 468 5.98 5.96 -22.71
CA ILE A 468 5.26 7.24 -22.70
C ILE A 468 6.23 8.40 -22.97
N PHE A 469 7.39 8.42 -22.32
CA PHE A 469 8.32 9.54 -22.38
C PHE A 469 9.25 9.51 -23.59
N VAL A 470 9.60 8.35 -24.12
CA VAL A 470 10.43 8.22 -25.33
C VAL A 470 9.61 8.61 -26.56
N TYR A 471 8.36 8.15 -26.64
CA TYR A 471 7.48 8.52 -27.76
C TYR A 471 7.02 9.98 -27.72
N SER A 472 7.08 10.62 -26.54
CA SER A 472 6.72 12.03 -26.38
C SER A 472 7.80 12.99 -26.83
N SER A 473 9.06 12.56 -26.92
CA SER A 473 10.16 13.43 -27.35
C SER A 473 10.08 13.85 -28.83
N ASP A 474 9.28 13.13 -29.62
CA ASP A 474 9.08 13.42 -31.04
C ASP A 474 7.89 14.36 -31.31
N LEU A 475 7.10 14.66 -30.30
CA LEU A 475 6.01 15.63 -30.37
C LEU A 475 6.54 16.99 -29.91
N THR A 476 6.94 17.80 -30.87
CA THR A 476 7.24 19.21 -30.67
C THR A 476 5.94 19.91 -30.27
N ASP A 477 5.92 20.50 -29.13
CA ASP A 477 5.01 21.41 -28.48
C ASP A 477 4.39 20.87 -27.19
N ASP A 478 4.31 21.74 -26.23
CA ASP A 478 3.72 21.77 -24.89
C ASP A 478 2.58 20.79 -24.50
N ASN A 479 2.30 19.77 -25.29
CA ASN A 479 1.28 18.79 -25.02
C ASN A 479 1.77 17.79 -23.96
N ASN A 480 1.34 18.01 -22.74
CA ASN A 480 1.43 17.02 -21.68
C ASN A 480 0.72 15.73 -22.13
N ILE A 481 1.52 14.71 -22.45
CA ILE A 481 1.00 13.40 -22.91
C ILE A 481 0.19 12.73 -21.80
N ILE A 482 0.54 12.99 -20.56
CA ILE A 482 -0.22 12.52 -19.39
C ILE A 482 -1.15 13.65 -18.97
N ASP A 483 -2.44 13.43 -19.15
CA ASP A 483 -3.49 14.30 -18.62
C ASP A 483 -3.67 14.06 -17.14
N MET A 484 -3.35 15.09 -16.33
CA MET A 484 -3.35 14.98 -14.87
C MET A 484 -4.46 15.83 -14.28
N GLN A 485 -5.47 15.17 -13.73
CA GLN A 485 -6.58 15.78 -13.01
C GLN A 485 -6.28 15.83 -11.52
N LYS A 486 -6.14 17.03 -10.99
CA LYS A 486 -5.97 17.26 -9.54
C LYS A 486 -7.34 17.35 -8.88
N ILE A 487 -7.59 16.48 -7.92
CA ILE A 487 -8.87 16.36 -7.22
C ILE A 487 -8.71 16.81 -5.77
N TYR A 488 -9.72 17.50 -5.24
CA TYR A 488 -9.74 17.97 -3.85
C TYR A 488 -11.01 17.52 -3.16
N LEU A 489 -10.85 16.88 -2.01
CA LEU A 489 -11.96 16.52 -1.15
C LEU A 489 -12.45 17.79 -0.42
N ASN A 490 -13.69 18.17 -0.68
CA ASN A 490 -14.35 19.31 -0.06
C ASN A 490 -15.05 18.90 1.23
N GLY A 491 -15.12 19.83 2.20
CA GLY A 491 -15.77 19.57 3.47
C GLY A 491 -15.67 20.77 4.42
N SER A 492 -16.00 20.55 5.66
CA SER A 492 -15.93 21.55 6.73
C SER A 492 -15.21 21.01 7.96
N GLY A 493 -14.45 21.86 8.62
CA GLY A 493 -13.82 21.53 9.89
C GLY A 493 -14.78 21.77 11.06
N ALA A 494 -14.80 20.85 12.02
CA ALA A 494 -15.56 20.99 13.25
C ALA A 494 -14.81 20.38 14.44
N MET A 495 -15.05 20.92 15.63
CA MET A 495 -14.64 20.27 16.87
C MET A 495 -15.77 19.34 17.30
N ILE A 496 -15.58 18.05 17.13
CA ILE A 496 -16.59 17.04 17.46
C ILE A 496 -15.98 15.93 18.33
N GLN A 497 -16.85 15.22 19.02
CA GLN A 497 -16.43 14.06 19.80
C GLN A 497 -15.90 13.00 18.83
N ASP A 498 -14.64 12.60 19.05
CA ASP A 498 -14.02 11.52 18.29
C ASP A 498 -14.61 10.17 18.68
N GLY A 499 -14.78 9.28 17.71
CA GLY A 499 -15.41 8.00 17.98
C GLY A 499 -14.51 6.99 18.69
N ILE A 500 -13.20 7.10 18.52
CA ILE A 500 -12.20 6.28 19.20
C ILE A 500 -11.84 6.94 20.55
N MET A 501 -11.53 8.23 20.52
CA MET A 501 -11.21 9.01 21.72
C MET A 501 -12.49 9.66 22.28
N THR A 502 -13.41 8.85 22.74
CA THR A 502 -14.80 9.24 23.06
C THR A 502 -14.97 10.34 24.11
N SER A 503 -13.97 10.62 24.92
CA SER A 503 -14.02 11.71 25.91
C SER A 503 -13.45 13.04 25.39
N MET A 504 -12.98 13.09 24.14
CA MET A 504 -12.35 14.28 23.56
C MET A 504 -13.11 14.80 22.35
N ASN A 505 -13.26 16.14 22.30
CA ASN A 505 -13.60 16.82 21.06
C ASN A 505 -12.29 17.12 20.33
N LEU A 506 -12.14 16.49 19.16
CA LEU A 506 -11.01 16.75 18.28
C LEU A 506 -11.45 17.59 17.08
N TYR A 507 -10.49 18.28 16.49
CA TYR A 507 -10.74 18.91 15.18
C TYR A 507 -10.87 17.81 14.14
N GLU A 508 -12.04 17.71 13.51
CA GLU A 508 -12.33 16.76 12.46
C GLU A 508 -12.68 17.48 11.17
N TYR A 509 -12.21 16.94 10.05
CA TYR A 509 -12.60 17.42 8.74
C TYR A 509 -13.72 16.53 8.18
N ILE A 510 -14.93 17.09 8.13
CA ILE A 510 -16.13 16.38 7.69
C ILE A 510 -16.27 16.56 6.18
N PRO A 511 -16.08 15.52 5.36
CA PRO A 511 -16.21 15.60 3.91
C PRO A 511 -17.63 15.91 3.46
N SER A 512 -17.75 16.73 2.42
CA SER A 512 -19.02 16.92 1.71
C SER A 512 -19.38 15.65 0.95
N THR A 513 -20.59 15.16 1.14
CA THR A 513 -21.09 13.98 0.42
C THR A 513 -21.09 14.20 -1.10
N GLN A 514 -21.45 15.42 -1.55
CA GLN A 514 -21.45 15.78 -2.95
C GLN A 514 -20.01 15.71 -3.53
N SER A 515 -19.04 16.28 -2.81
CA SER A 515 -17.63 16.22 -3.18
C SER A 515 -17.13 14.78 -3.27
N LEU A 516 -17.42 13.98 -2.23
CA LEU A 516 -17.01 12.59 -2.17
C LEU A 516 -17.60 11.77 -3.33
N ASN A 517 -18.89 11.92 -3.63
CA ASN A 517 -19.55 11.18 -4.70
C ASN A 517 -18.99 11.55 -6.08
N ALA A 518 -18.69 12.82 -6.32
CA ALA A 518 -18.09 13.23 -7.58
C ALA A 518 -16.63 12.74 -7.73
N ILE A 519 -15.87 12.70 -6.63
CA ILE A 519 -14.53 12.08 -6.61
C ILE A 519 -14.61 10.59 -6.95
N LYS A 520 -15.50 9.85 -6.28
CA LYS A 520 -15.74 8.43 -6.55
C LYS A 520 -16.06 8.20 -8.03
N LYS A 521 -16.98 9.00 -8.58
CA LYS A 521 -17.34 8.91 -9.99
C LYS A 521 -16.14 9.19 -10.91
N ALA A 522 -15.40 10.27 -10.67
CA ALA A 522 -14.23 10.62 -11.48
C ALA A 522 -13.17 9.52 -11.50
N MET A 523 -12.85 8.94 -10.34
CA MET A 523 -11.91 7.83 -10.24
C MET A 523 -12.43 6.59 -10.98
N LYS A 524 -13.70 6.22 -10.79
CA LYS A 524 -14.31 5.07 -11.47
C LYS A 524 -14.33 5.23 -13.00
N VAL A 525 -14.61 6.43 -13.49
CA VAL A 525 -14.53 6.72 -14.94
C VAL A 525 -13.11 6.54 -15.45
N ASN A 526 -12.11 7.09 -14.73
CA ASN A 526 -10.71 6.93 -15.14
C ASN A 526 -10.26 5.45 -15.12
N LEU A 527 -10.79 4.66 -14.19
CA LEU A 527 -10.53 3.22 -14.10
C LEU A 527 -11.33 2.38 -15.11
N GLY A 528 -12.24 2.99 -15.88
CA GLY A 528 -13.14 2.27 -16.80
C GLY A 528 -14.24 1.47 -16.09
N LEU A 529 -14.50 1.76 -14.81
CA LEU A 529 -15.54 1.11 -13.99
C LEU A 529 -16.89 1.83 -14.04
N ALA A 530 -16.94 3.01 -14.63
CA ALA A 530 -18.17 3.78 -14.87
C ALA A 530 -18.08 4.48 -16.21
N GLU A 531 -19.25 4.66 -16.84
CA GLU A 531 -19.33 5.42 -18.09
C GLU A 531 -19.25 6.93 -17.80
N ASP A 532 -18.58 7.62 -18.69
CA ASP A 532 -18.57 9.08 -18.73
C ASP A 532 -19.84 9.55 -19.43
N THR A 533 -20.78 10.10 -18.66
CA THR A 533 -22.04 10.61 -19.21
C THR A 533 -22.33 12.03 -18.73
N PRO A 534 -22.13 13.03 -19.56
CA PRO A 534 -21.51 13.01 -20.90
C PRO A 534 -19.97 12.96 -20.82
N LYS A 535 -19.32 12.27 -21.74
CA LYS A 535 -17.86 12.10 -21.79
C LYS A 535 -17.03 13.38 -21.67
N LYS A 536 -17.59 14.51 -22.11
CA LYS A 536 -16.93 15.81 -22.05
C LYS A 536 -16.74 16.36 -20.65
N GLU A 537 -17.51 15.89 -19.67
CA GLU A 537 -17.39 16.35 -18.28
C GLU A 537 -16.17 15.74 -17.56
N PHE A 538 -15.58 14.70 -18.12
CA PHE A 538 -14.42 14.00 -17.60
C PHE A 538 -13.18 14.21 -18.46
N SER A 539 -12.95 15.44 -18.91
CA SER A 539 -11.66 15.82 -19.51
C SER A 539 -10.61 15.90 -18.39
N PHE A 540 -9.65 14.99 -18.41
CA PHE A 540 -8.54 14.98 -17.46
C PHE A 540 -7.34 15.79 -17.97
N SER A 541 -7.54 16.69 -18.92
CA SER A 541 -6.50 17.58 -19.40
C SER A 541 -6.06 18.57 -18.34
N ALA A 542 -4.77 18.79 -18.20
CA ALA A 542 -4.21 19.76 -17.28
C ALA A 542 -4.66 21.21 -17.63
N ASP A 543 -4.90 21.48 -18.92
CA ASP A 543 -5.36 22.78 -19.41
C ASP A 543 -6.87 22.96 -19.27
N LYS A 544 -7.60 21.86 -19.13
CA LYS A 544 -9.06 21.85 -18.95
C LYS A 544 -9.36 21.03 -17.71
N PRO A 545 -9.09 21.56 -16.52
CA PRO A 545 -9.44 20.89 -15.28
C PRO A 545 -10.93 20.62 -15.29
N TYR A 546 -11.30 19.47 -14.76
CA TYR A 546 -12.68 19.05 -14.62
C TYR A 546 -13.48 20.18 -13.95
N GLU A 547 -14.45 20.73 -14.67
CA GLU A 547 -15.17 21.96 -14.26
C GLU A 547 -16.17 21.73 -13.12
N GLN A 548 -16.37 20.50 -12.71
CA GLN A 548 -17.28 20.20 -11.61
C GLN A 548 -16.73 20.71 -10.28
N GLU A 549 -17.64 21.05 -9.41
CA GLU A 549 -17.44 21.68 -8.10
C GLU A 549 -16.37 21.03 -7.20
N VAL A 550 -16.04 19.78 -7.48
CA VAL A 550 -15.13 18.98 -6.69
C VAL A 550 -13.71 18.98 -7.14
N ILE A 551 -13.48 19.32 -8.37
CA ILE A 551 -12.19 19.13 -8.98
C ILE A 551 -11.46 20.45 -8.95
N GLY A 552 -10.35 20.41 -8.23
CA GLY A 552 -9.59 21.56 -7.85
C GLY A 552 -9.28 22.49 -8.98
N LYS A 553 -9.41 23.71 -8.68
CA LYS A 553 -8.91 24.77 -9.51
C LYS A 553 -7.41 24.84 -9.35
N ASN A 554 -6.79 25.34 -10.36
CA ASN A 554 -5.42 25.65 -10.52
C ASN A 554 -4.62 25.87 -9.20
N LEU A 555 -3.60 25.10 -8.99
CA LEU A 555 -2.69 25.23 -7.85
C LEU A 555 -1.88 26.52 -7.87
N SER A 556 -1.69 27.14 -9.04
CA SER A 556 -0.95 28.39 -9.18
C SER A 556 -1.71 29.62 -8.72
N GLY A 557 -3.02 29.53 -8.53
CA GLY A 557 -3.90 30.64 -8.19
C GLY A 557 -4.22 30.84 -6.71
N GLY A 558 -3.62 30.05 -5.83
CA GLY A 558 -3.96 30.04 -4.41
C GLY A 558 -5.01 29.00 -4.06
N ILE A 559 -5.49 29.02 -2.83
CA ILE A 559 -6.51 28.08 -2.33
C ILE A 559 -7.76 28.25 -3.18
N ALA A 560 -8.19 27.19 -3.86
CA ALA A 560 -9.46 27.18 -4.53
C ALA A 560 -10.56 27.54 -3.51
N SER A 561 -11.40 28.51 -3.84
CA SER A 561 -12.62 28.74 -3.08
C SER A 561 -13.51 27.53 -3.30
N TYR A 562 -13.59 26.68 -2.31
CA TYR A 562 -14.52 25.57 -2.32
C TYR A 562 -15.95 26.12 -2.21
N PRO A 563 -16.93 25.52 -2.90
CA PRO A 563 -18.32 25.82 -2.60
C PRO A 563 -18.52 25.58 -1.10
N THR A 564 -18.99 26.60 -0.42
CA THR A 564 -19.41 26.46 0.96
C THR A 564 -20.45 25.36 0.98
N VAL A 565 -20.20 24.31 1.77
CA VAL A 565 -21.27 23.40 2.13
C VAL A 565 -22.43 24.28 2.61
N PRO A 566 -23.63 24.16 2.05
CA PRO A 566 -24.77 24.91 2.57
C PRO A 566 -24.75 24.67 4.07
N THR A 567 -24.50 25.71 4.83
CA THR A 567 -24.75 25.69 6.26
C THR A 567 -26.25 25.40 6.32
N THR A 568 -26.60 24.17 6.67
CA THR A 568 -27.95 23.87 7.09
C THR A 568 -28.19 24.82 8.24
N THR A 569 -28.84 25.92 7.92
CA THR A 569 -29.47 26.75 8.92
C THR A 569 -30.31 25.80 9.75
N GLU A 570 -30.25 25.95 11.03
CA GLU A 570 -30.90 25.16 12.08
C GLU A 570 -32.43 25.08 12.01
N SER A 571 -33.04 25.29 10.85
CA SER A 571 -34.45 25.21 10.62
C SER A 571 -34.73 24.12 9.60
N ASP A 572 -35.01 22.95 10.05
CA ASP A 572 -35.73 21.82 9.51
C ASP A 572 -34.95 20.50 9.60
N ASN A 573 -34.68 20.09 10.84
CA ASN A 573 -34.34 18.70 11.14
C ASN A 573 -35.57 17.79 10.92
N LYS A 574 -36.02 17.65 9.68
CA LYS A 574 -37.07 16.74 9.32
C LYS A 574 -36.54 15.73 8.32
N CYS A 575 -36.52 14.47 8.70
CA CYS A 575 -36.15 13.42 7.76
C CYS A 575 -37.19 13.38 6.64
N THR A 576 -36.74 13.46 5.40
CA THR A 576 -37.58 13.52 4.20
C THR A 576 -37.74 12.16 3.52
N GLY A 577 -36.99 11.14 3.93
CA GLY A 577 -37.07 9.78 3.42
C GLY A 577 -38.24 9.03 4.06
N ASP A 578 -38.98 8.24 3.27
CA ASP A 578 -40.02 7.37 3.78
C ASP A 578 -39.44 6.38 4.80
N ASN A 579 -40.12 6.26 5.94
CA ASN A 579 -39.70 5.37 7.06
C ASN A 579 -38.38 5.74 7.73
N GLU A 580 -37.96 6.99 7.64
CA GLU A 580 -36.86 7.56 8.40
C GLU A 580 -37.36 8.32 9.63
N GLU A 581 -36.55 8.35 10.65
CA GLU A 581 -36.73 9.16 11.85
C GLU A 581 -35.39 9.75 12.30
N LEU A 582 -35.43 10.82 13.10
CA LEU A 582 -34.23 11.40 13.66
C LEU A 582 -33.60 10.45 14.65
N GLY A 583 -32.33 10.13 14.45
CA GLY A 583 -31.53 9.37 15.40
C GLY A 583 -31.41 10.07 16.76
N ALA A 584 -30.87 9.36 17.73
CA ALA A 584 -30.68 9.89 19.10
C ALA A 584 -29.83 11.17 19.16
N ASP A 585 -29.01 11.41 18.13
CA ASP A 585 -28.20 12.63 17.95
C ASP A 585 -29.02 13.84 17.47
N LYS A 586 -30.30 13.64 17.16
CA LYS A 586 -31.22 14.65 16.59
C LYS A 586 -30.71 15.33 15.30
N LYS A 587 -29.73 14.75 14.62
CA LYS A 587 -29.08 15.29 13.44
C LYS A 587 -29.02 14.32 12.26
N THR A 588 -29.00 13.03 12.52
CA THR A 588 -28.93 11.98 11.49
C THR A 588 -30.28 11.30 11.32
N CYS A 589 -30.65 11.03 10.06
CA CYS A 589 -31.86 10.25 9.77
C CYS A 589 -31.51 8.77 9.76
N VAL A 590 -32.16 8.02 10.63
CA VAL A 590 -32.06 6.56 10.76
C VAL A 590 -33.37 5.91 10.32
N CYS A 591 -33.30 4.67 9.91
CA CYS A 591 -34.53 3.94 9.59
C CYS A 591 -35.35 3.66 10.86
N LYS A 592 -36.66 3.83 10.79
CA LYS A 592 -37.56 3.45 11.87
C LYS A 592 -37.39 1.99 12.26
N ASN A 593 -37.75 1.68 13.49
CA ASN A 593 -37.67 0.31 13.99
C ASN A 593 -38.44 -0.64 13.07
N GLY A 594 -37.83 -1.75 12.64
CA GLY A 594 -38.41 -2.69 11.67
C GLY A 594 -38.01 -2.42 10.20
N TYR A 595 -37.21 -1.41 9.93
CA TYR A 595 -36.69 -1.09 8.58
C TYR A 595 -35.15 -1.14 8.56
N THR A 596 -34.62 -1.47 7.40
CA THR A 596 -33.16 -1.48 7.13
C THR A 596 -32.87 -0.59 5.92
N ARG A 597 -31.75 0.14 5.92
CA ARG A 597 -31.35 0.94 4.78
C ARG A 597 -30.70 0.05 3.72
N THR A 598 -31.31 -0.03 2.55
CA THR A 598 -30.78 -0.72 1.37
C THR A 598 -30.81 0.27 0.21
N ASP A 599 -29.68 0.47 -0.48
CA ASP A 599 -29.55 1.44 -1.58
C ASP A 599 -30.03 2.86 -1.25
N GLY A 600 -29.77 3.31 -0.01
CA GLY A 600 -30.15 4.64 0.45
C GLY A 600 -31.60 4.80 0.91
N VAL A 601 -32.47 3.79 0.78
CA VAL A 601 -33.88 3.81 1.15
C VAL A 601 -34.13 2.87 2.31
N CYS A 602 -35.02 3.27 3.24
CA CYS A 602 -35.43 2.44 4.36
C CYS A 602 -36.53 1.45 3.93
N THR A 603 -36.15 0.20 3.70
CA THR A 603 -37.06 -0.90 3.34
C THR A 603 -37.44 -1.71 4.55
N LYS A 604 -38.70 -2.20 4.58
CA LYS A 604 -39.21 -3.04 5.68
C LYS A 604 -38.38 -4.32 5.76
N LYS A 605 -37.92 -4.67 6.97
CA LYS A 605 -37.32 -5.98 7.21
C LYS A 605 -38.32 -7.06 6.93
N GLU A 606 -38.04 -7.96 5.99
CA GLU A 606 -38.84 -9.18 5.82
C GLU A 606 -38.64 -10.04 7.08
N GLU A 607 -39.72 -10.29 7.81
CA GLU A 607 -39.70 -11.25 8.90
C GLU A 607 -39.56 -12.65 8.30
N LYS A 608 -38.43 -13.27 8.54
CA LYS A 608 -38.16 -14.64 8.15
C LYS A 608 -39.07 -15.54 8.99
N THR A 609 -39.96 -16.28 8.34
CA THR A 609 -40.78 -17.33 8.99
C THR A 609 -40.12 -18.68 8.74
N CYS A 610 -39.87 -19.43 9.79
CA CYS A 610 -39.33 -20.78 9.70
C CYS A 610 -40.51 -21.81 9.62
N THR A 611 -40.36 -22.80 8.75
CA THR A 611 -41.27 -23.95 8.71
C THR A 611 -40.87 -24.98 9.77
N ALA A 612 -41.85 -25.46 10.54
CA ALA A 612 -41.62 -26.49 11.54
C ALA A 612 -40.86 -27.69 10.93
N PRO A 613 -39.87 -28.29 11.63
CA PRO A 613 -39.55 -28.11 13.05
C PRO A 613 -38.52 -27.02 13.37
N TYR A 614 -38.14 -26.21 12.39
CA TYR A 614 -37.08 -25.16 12.62
C TYR A 614 -37.69 -23.97 13.37
N GLU A 615 -36.92 -23.45 14.30
CA GLU A 615 -37.23 -22.24 15.07
C GLU A 615 -36.35 -21.07 14.64
N LEU A 616 -36.87 -19.86 14.77
CA LEU A 616 -36.13 -18.64 14.41
C LEU A 616 -35.04 -18.36 15.45
N SER A 617 -33.82 -18.12 15.00
CA SER A 617 -32.69 -17.76 15.87
C SER A 617 -32.98 -16.50 16.71
N GLY A 618 -32.30 -16.34 17.84
CA GLY A 618 -32.52 -15.21 18.75
C GLY A 618 -32.32 -13.85 18.08
N ASP A 619 -31.46 -13.76 17.05
CA ASP A 619 -31.28 -12.58 16.21
C ASP A 619 -32.30 -12.44 15.06
N LYS A 620 -33.23 -13.39 14.94
CA LYS A 620 -34.26 -13.47 13.89
C LYS A 620 -33.74 -13.52 12.46
N GLN A 621 -32.49 -13.95 12.26
CA GLN A 621 -31.82 -13.95 10.95
C GLN A 621 -31.75 -15.34 10.29
N SER A 622 -31.80 -16.41 11.06
CA SER A 622 -31.63 -17.78 10.58
C SER A 622 -32.67 -18.73 11.21
N CYS A 623 -33.02 -19.80 10.50
CA CYS A 623 -33.83 -20.88 11.03
C CYS A 623 -32.89 -21.96 11.58
N LEU A 624 -33.02 -22.26 12.86
CA LEU A 624 -32.18 -23.22 13.58
C LEU A 624 -32.98 -24.47 13.95
N CYS A 625 -32.36 -25.63 13.90
CA CYS A 625 -32.91 -26.84 14.45
C CYS A 625 -32.96 -26.73 15.98
N PRO A 626 -34.09 -26.85 16.66
CA PRO A 626 -34.21 -26.64 18.11
C PRO A 626 -33.67 -27.86 18.87
N THR A 627 -32.36 -28.02 18.88
CA THR A 627 -31.67 -29.12 19.59
C THR A 627 -31.91 -29.11 21.10
N TRP A 628 -32.25 -27.95 21.66
CA TRP A 628 -32.64 -27.78 23.05
C TRP A 628 -34.06 -28.34 23.37
N ASN A 629 -34.87 -28.58 22.33
CA ASN A 629 -36.23 -29.16 22.44
C ASN A 629 -36.29 -30.64 22.01
N GLY A 630 -35.15 -31.34 21.99
CA GLY A 630 -35.08 -32.75 21.67
C GLY A 630 -35.11 -33.08 20.16
N TYR A 631 -34.69 -32.16 19.32
CA TYR A 631 -34.45 -32.39 17.90
C TYR A 631 -32.94 -32.58 17.62
N VAL A 632 -32.63 -33.35 16.60
CA VAL A 632 -31.25 -33.58 16.15
C VAL A 632 -31.15 -33.21 14.68
N GLU A 633 -30.11 -32.42 14.33
CA GLU A 633 -29.82 -32.12 12.95
C GLU A 633 -28.83 -33.16 12.39
N SER A 634 -29.25 -33.81 11.32
CA SER A 634 -28.39 -34.75 10.59
C SER A 634 -28.56 -34.52 9.10
N ASN A 635 -27.45 -34.33 8.37
CA ASN A 635 -27.41 -34.05 6.93
C ASN A 635 -28.33 -32.93 6.46
N GLY A 636 -28.42 -31.83 7.24
CA GLY A 636 -29.25 -30.67 6.90
C GLY A 636 -30.74 -30.87 7.14
N THR A 637 -31.15 -31.95 7.83
CA THR A 637 -32.56 -32.20 8.17
C THR A 637 -32.68 -32.29 9.69
N CYS A 638 -33.70 -31.60 10.22
CA CYS A 638 -34.03 -31.53 11.65
C CYS A 638 -35.12 -32.58 11.99
N THR A 639 -34.78 -33.55 12.84
CA THR A 639 -35.66 -34.65 13.22
C THR A 639 -35.80 -34.78 14.73
N SER A 640 -36.96 -35.21 15.25
CA SER A 640 -37.21 -35.44 16.68
C SER A 640 -36.37 -36.61 17.19
N SER A 641 -35.72 -36.46 18.35
CA SER A 641 -34.91 -37.50 19.03
C SER A 641 -35.72 -38.48 19.87
N SER A 642 -37.08 -38.38 19.93
CA SER A 642 -37.91 -39.34 20.63
C SER A 642 -38.05 -40.60 19.78
N GLY A 643 -37.10 -41.51 19.97
CA GLY A 643 -37.19 -42.87 19.47
C GLY A 643 -38.21 -43.65 20.27
N ASP A 644 -39.29 -44.04 19.63
CA ASP A 644 -40.19 -45.06 20.17
C ASP A 644 -39.68 -46.43 19.68
N SER A 645 -39.35 -47.28 20.65
CA SER A 645 -39.09 -48.70 20.46
C SER A 645 -40.40 -49.46 20.52
N GLY A 646 -40.88 -49.96 19.39
CA GLY A 646 -42.08 -50.79 19.37
C GLY A 646 -42.29 -51.48 18.04
N SER A 647 -42.00 -52.73 18.03
CA SER A 647 -42.17 -53.78 17.03
C SER A 647 -43.51 -53.83 16.31
N GLY A 648 -43.53 -54.24 15.04
CA GLY A 648 -44.57 -55.13 14.57
C GLY A 648 -45.26 -54.79 13.26
N SER A 649 -44.83 -55.51 12.25
CA SER A 649 -45.56 -56.18 11.18
C SER A 649 -46.51 -55.44 10.24
N THR A 650 -46.22 -55.60 8.97
CA THR A 650 -47.09 -56.01 7.84
C THR A 650 -48.39 -55.25 7.58
N ASP A 651 -48.59 -54.66 6.46
CA ASP A 651 -49.11 -55.25 5.25
C ASP A 651 -49.58 -54.21 4.23
N SER A 652 -49.33 -54.53 3.02
CA SER A 652 -49.98 -54.35 1.75
C SER A 652 -51.13 -53.31 1.50
N GLY A 653 -51.01 -52.70 0.33
CA GLY A 653 -52.18 -52.34 -0.49
C GLY A 653 -52.14 -50.92 -1.01
N SER A 654 -51.55 -50.66 -2.19
CA SER A 654 -52.22 -50.74 -3.48
C SER A 654 -53.21 -49.57 -3.80
N THR A 655 -52.89 -49.01 -4.95
CA THR A 655 -53.82 -48.37 -5.91
C THR A 655 -54.33 -46.96 -5.55
N ASP A 656 -54.37 -46.02 -6.39
CA ASP A 656 -54.33 -45.86 -7.86
C ASP A 656 -54.87 -44.46 -8.17
N SER A 657 -54.40 -43.93 -9.29
CA SER A 657 -55.08 -43.03 -10.21
C SER A 657 -55.64 -41.67 -9.68
N GLY A 658 -55.31 -40.61 -10.31
CA GLY A 658 -55.54 -40.18 -11.63
C GLY A 658 -55.52 -38.67 -11.73
N SER A 659 -54.94 -38.21 -12.75
CA SER A 659 -55.44 -37.37 -13.84
C SER A 659 -56.17 -36.09 -13.44
N SER A 660 -55.92 -34.97 -13.91
CA SER A 660 -55.80 -34.41 -15.25
C SER A 660 -55.94 -32.89 -15.15
N SER A 661 -55.08 -32.21 -15.84
CA SER A 661 -55.36 -31.38 -17.03
C SER A 661 -56.05 -30.03 -16.87
N GLY A 662 -55.50 -29.10 -17.59
CA GLY A 662 -56.14 -27.94 -18.18
C GLY A 662 -55.45 -26.64 -17.78
N SER A 663 -54.50 -26.04 -18.51
CA SER A 663 -54.54 -25.40 -19.83
C SER A 663 -55.57 -24.26 -19.90
N THR A 664 -55.03 -23.12 -20.15
CA THR A 664 -55.33 -22.07 -21.16
C THR A 664 -55.00 -20.70 -20.57
N ASP A 665 -54.05 -20.01 -21.08
CA ASP A 665 -53.92 -19.24 -22.35
C ASP A 665 -54.77 -17.97 -22.37
N SER A 666 -54.10 -16.91 -22.66
CA SER A 666 -54.42 -15.78 -23.56
C SER A 666 -54.06 -14.41 -22.95
N THR A 667 -53.01 -13.85 -23.48
CA THR A 667 -52.91 -12.82 -24.55
C THR A 667 -53.39 -11.41 -24.18
N SER A 668 -52.44 -10.56 -24.32
CA SER A 668 -52.35 -9.35 -25.18
C SER A 668 -52.87 -8.03 -24.64
N THR A 669 -52.07 -7.11 -24.81
CA THR A 669 -51.88 -5.89 -25.64
C THR A 669 -51.88 -4.64 -24.77
N ASP A 670 -50.81 -3.93 -24.79
CA ASP A 670 -50.39 -2.87 -25.72
C ASP A 670 -50.93 -1.48 -25.34
N THR A 671 -50.02 -0.55 -25.34
CA THR A 671 -50.04 0.83 -25.82
C THR A 671 -49.71 1.96 -24.84
N THR A 672 -48.50 2.50 -25.15
CA THR A 672 -48.13 3.90 -25.41
C THR A 672 -48.17 4.96 -24.31
N THR A 673 -46.96 5.45 -24.20
CA THR A 673 -46.45 6.79 -23.87
C THR A 673 -47.41 7.99 -24.09
N PRO A 674 -47.18 9.19 -23.57
CA PRO A 674 -45.90 9.90 -23.71
C PRO A 674 -45.14 10.18 -22.40
#